data_7f4be77eb8188e90ada243cf13d56ccb
#
_entry.id   7f4be77eb8188e90ada243cf13d56ccb
#
_cell.length_a   1.000
_cell.length_b   1.000
_cell.length_c   1.000
_cell.angle_alpha   90.00
_cell.angle_beta   90.00
_cell.angle_gamma   90.00
#
_symmetry.space_group_name_H-M   'P 1'
#
loop_
_entity.id
_entity.type
_entity.pdbx_description
1 polymer ?
#
loop_
_entity_poly.entity_id
_entity_poly.type
_entity_poly.pdbx_seq_one_letter_code
_entity_poly.pdbx_strand_id
1 'polypeptide(L)'
;MKPLFKTSRNSAAAIVALSSLLMAGLAVPAQATTATPTPVPSAPPSRMVAPSPSATPSASANPTAPAPAAPATATPTASAPTTPDATPAPTQSGTAPAPVTSAPAARGGSEDAVPVPFGAIGAKWRELGGAAGPLGEPTANEKCDPAGLCVEPFTSGEIYYTPATGAKAVLFAAGKTGPQWKSKGGIAAFGYPIADEKCVADGCVQRFSRGTDLTWSAAGGHQQVWTRGAIGAAVYQVYGGYAGTGYPTSAETCTLKDQGCAQNFGQLKIMWSAKTGAFGVWAPGAIGGLYKDADAERGKLGFPTSKETCGLKAKGCYQNYQGGAIVWSPASGAHISQGAMRRDWASRGYENGGLGYPTTEEVCGLPGSGCRQEYQGGTIFWSQATGARSVNGAIKGRYQDQGGVTGYLGYPIENEICSQPRGGCYQWFQGGVIFWSPATGAQPVRGGMKTKYESMGWHLSYLGYPAAPEVCTGGECAQAFQGGYITWTPTTSRDYGRSECSNLNEGGVKYTAGGAKHVLLTYAADYGQSYAAVVYCKRVAGTYVVDWRTDGRVGASGFKPPGVPSGPTRYNFSPTGSYSVTEAFGLGNPGTALPYKLLNPNSRWGGNPWTATYNKYFESTSWVGWDENMWYFATGRSHDYRQGAVLNYNRPPDSEIVQDAGFAIFLHEHKVPTAGCISLDDWAVEDYLRKSVPGDRIIMGVARDIFR
;
A
#
# COMPACT_ATOMS: atom_id res chain seq x y z
N MET A 1 -42.40 -20.41 -49.60
CA MET A 1 -43.09 -21.74 -49.49
C MET A 1 -43.27 -22.03 -47.99
N LYS A 2 -44.49 -21.92 -47.55
CA LYS A 2 -45.07 -22.61 -46.38
C LYS A 2 -45.40 -24.04 -46.83
N PRO A 3 -45.60 -25.03 -45.96
CA PRO A 3 -46.52 -25.07 -44.82
C PRO A 3 -45.95 -25.83 -43.58
N LEU A 4 -46.41 -25.60 -42.36
CA LEU A 4 -47.67 -25.93 -41.64
C LEU A 4 -47.71 -27.31 -40.92
N PHE A 5 -48.21 -27.25 -39.69
CA PHE A 5 -48.97 -28.19 -38.87
C PHE A 5 -48.15 -28.93 -37.77
N LYS A 6 -48.64 -29.19 -36.57
CA LYS A 6 -49.85 -28.88 -35.77
C LYS A 6 -49.63 -29.41 -34.35
N THR A 7 -50.05 -28.64 -33.36
CA THR A 7 -50.89 -28.93 -32.17
C THR A 7 -50.91 -30.31 -31.49
N SER A 8 -50.86 -30.37 -30.12
CA SER A 8 -51.94 -30.70 -29.15
C SER A 8 -51.34 -30.79 -27.76
N ARG A 9 -51.80 -30.05 -26.73
CA ARG A 9 -52.95 -30.26 -25.82
C ARG A 9 -52.89 -31.55 -25.00
N ASN A 10 -52.76 -31.44 -23.68
CA ASN A 10 -53.74 -31.56 -22.59
C ASN A 10 -53.00 -31.75 -21.26
N SER A 11 -53.19 -30.92 -20.27
CA SER A 11 -54.20 -30.95 -19.20
C SER A 11 -54.14 -32.15 -18.27
N ALA A 12 -53.85 -31.90 -16.98
CA ALA A 12 -54.77 -32.29 -15.89
C ALA A 12 -54.25 -31.81 -14.54
N ALA A 13 -55.13 -31.17 -13.86
CA ALA A 13 -55.06 -30.73 -12.46
C ALA A 13 -55.33 -31.88 -11.51
N ALA A 14 -54.86 -31.82 -10.29
CA ALA A 14 -55.51 -32.41 -9.12
C ALA A 14 -55.07 -31.69 -7.83
N ILE A 15 -55.98 -31.06 -7.27
CA ILE A 15 -56.37 -30.64 -5.95
C ILE A 15 -56.31 -31.81 -4.94
N VAL A 16 -55.79 -31.65 -3.74
CA VAL A 16 -56.42 -32.14 -2.48
C VAL A 16 -56.00 -31.21 -1.32
N ALA A 17 -57.03 -30.81 -0.63
CA ALA A 17 -57.05 -29.96 0.56
C ALA A 17 -57.18 -30.79 1.85
N LEU A 18 -57.11 -30.08 2.98
CA LEU A 18 -57.56 -30.36 4.37
C LEU A 18 -56.64 -31.25 5.23
N SER A 19 -56.20 -30.76 6.38
CA SER A 19 -57.02 -30.81 7.62
C SER A 19 -56.39 -29.98 8.73
N SER A 20 -57.21 -29.16 9.34
CA SER A 20 -57.09 -28.46 10.60
C SER A 20 -57.10 -29.41 11.79
N LEU A 21 -56.38 -29.19 12.86
CA LEU A 21 -56.79 -29.52 14.21
C LEU A 21 -56.29 -28.48 15.22
N LEU A 22 -57.23 -27.87 15.90
CA LEU A 22 -57.13 -27.08 17.11
C LEU A 22 -56.59 -27.91 18.27
N MET A 23 -55.73 -27.34 19.10
CA MET A 23 -55.77 -27.52 20.54
C MET A 23 -55.40 -26.23 21.25
N ALA A 24 -56.31 -25.76 22.05
CA ALA A 24 -56.20 -24.66 22.98
C ALA A 24 -55.45 -25.11 24.25
N GLY A 25 -54.68 -24.21 24.85
CA GLY A 25 -54.01 -24.48 26.12
C GLY A 25 -53.42 -23.21 26.74
N LEU A 26 -54.26 -22.51 27.51
CA LEU A 26 -53.99 -21.74 28.74
C LEU A 26 -52.78 -20.79 28.81
N ALA A 27 -53.09 -19.50 28.77
CA ALA A 27 -52.27 -18.40 29.19
C ALA A 27 -52.20 -18.34 30.74
N VAL A 28 -50.99 -18.19 31.28
CA VAL A 28 -50.72 -17.72 32.63
C VAL A 28 -49.90 -16.42 32.51
N PRO A 29 -50.31 -15.31 33.14
CA PRO A 29 -49.56 -14.08 33.08
C PRO A 29 -48.36 -14.12 34.07
N ALA A 30 -47.15 -13.95 33.56
CA ALA A 30 -45.99 -13.69 34.41
C ALA A 30 -45.92 -12.21 34.70
N GLN A 31 -45.95 -11.88 35.97
CA GLN A 31 -45.78 -10.53 36.53
C GLN A 31 -44.36 -10.03 36.29
N ALA A 32 -44.24 -8.82 35.74
CA ALA A 32 -43.01 -8.09 35.64
C ALA A 32 -42.59 -7.56 37.03
N THR A 33 -41.55 -8.10 37.58
CA THR A 33 -40.84 -7.49 38.72
C THR A 33 -39.88 -6.46 38.22
N THR A 34 -40.15 -5.20 38.52
CA THR A 34 -39.26 -4.06 38.35
C THR A 34 -38.08 -4.20 39.33
N ALA A 35 -36.91 -4.49 38.83
CA ALA A 35 -35.65 -4.35 39.57
C ALA A 35 -35.11 -2.95 39.41
N THR A 36 -35.04 -2.24 40.52
CA THR A 36 -34.38 -0.92 40.67
C THR A 36 -32.87 -1.11 40.53
N PRO A 37 -32.14 -0.30 39.73
CA PRO A 37 -30.69 -0.38 39.72
C PRO A 37 -30.09 0.34 40.92
N THR A 38 -29.26 -0.39 41.67
CA THR A 38 -28.40 0.12 42.73
C THR A 38 -27.34 1.07 42.16
N PRO A 39 -27.03 2.18 42.84
CA PRO A 39 -26.00 3.10 42.41
C PRO A 39 -24.59 2.53 42.59
N VAL A 40 -23.80 2.57 41.51
CA VAL A 40 -22.36 2.28 41.51
C VAL A 40 -21.62 3.48 42.15
N PRO A 41 -20.68 3.28 43.08
CA PRO A 41 -19.94 4.36 43.70
C PRO A 41 -18.96 5.01 42.73
N SER A 42 -19.03 6.35 42.71
CA SER A 42 -18.14 7.23 41.91
C SER A 42 -16.69 7.08 42.35
N ALA A 43 -15.77 6.80 41.45
CA ALA A 43 -14.34 6.92 41.63
C ALA A 43 -13.91 8.41 41.69
N PRO A 44 -12.93 8.76 42.52
CA PRO A 44 -12.48 10.15 42.65
C PRO A 44 -11.68 10.61 41.42
N PRO A 45 -11.64 11.93 41.14
CA PRO A 45 -10.98 12.45 39.94
C PRO A 45 -9.45 12.35 40.07
N SER A 46 -8.81 11.73 39.09
CA SER A 46 -7.35 11.69 38.96
C SER A 46 -6.79 13.08 38.66
N ARG A 47 -5.92 13.51 39.54
CA ARG A 47 -5.14 14.74 39.48
C ARG A 47 -4.27 14.74 38.21
N MET A 48 -4.46 15.71 37.33
CA MET A 48 -3.53 15.96 36.21
C MET A 48 -2.19 16.44 36.77
N VAL A 49 -1.15 15.69 36.42
CA VAL A 49 0.25 16.09 36.60
C VAL A 49 0.67 16.81 35.34
N ALA A 50 1.12 18.06 35.50
CA ALA A 50 1.71 18.85 34.43
C ALA A 50 3.05 18.24 33.97
N PRO A 51 3.36 18.21 32.67
CA PRO A 51 4.70 17.83 32.21
C PRO A 51 5.68 19.00 32.38
N SER A 52 6.82 18.70 33.00
CA SER A 52 7.99 19.56 33.11
C SER A 52 8.65 19.82 31.74
N PRO A 53 9.30 20.96 31.52
CA PRO A 53 9.90 21.31 30.25
C PRO A 53 11.25 20.59 30.05
N SER A 54 11.38 19.88 28.94
CA SER A 54 12.66 19.32 28.49
C SER A 54 13.32 20.19 27.45
N ALA A 55 14.56 20.48 27.75
CA ALA A 55 15.71 20.95 26.99
C ALA A 55 15.62 21.18 25.48
N THR A 56 16.05 22.35 25.10
CA THR A 56 16.42 22.84 23.76
C THR A 56 17.57 22.01 23.14
N PRO A 57 17.54 21.66 21.87
CA PRO A 57 18.78 21.42 21.11
C PRO A 57 19.14 22.61 20.24
N SER A 58 20.42 22.90 20.27
CA SER A 58 21.19 23.91 19.50
C SER A 58 20.97 23.84 18.00
N ALA A 59 21.01 25.01 17.40
CA ALA A 59 21.07 25.27 15.99
C ALA A 59 22.34 24.69 15.35
N SER A 60 22.20 24.04 14.21
CA SER A 60 23.27 23.81 13.26
C SER A 60 22.80 24.14 11.85
N ALA A 61 23.70 24.77 11.14
CA ALA A 61 23.55 25.57 9.93
C ALA A 61 23.01 24.80 8.70
N ASN A 62 22.28 25.56 7.90
CA ASN A 62 21.82 25.27 6.54
C ASN A 62 22.97 25.38 5.53
N PRO A 63 23.03 24.57 4.49
CA PRO A 63 23.52 25.05 3.21
C PRO A 63 22.44 25.05 2.12
N THR A 64 22.48 26.16 1.42
CA THR A 64 21.74 26.61 0.26
C THR A 64 21.67 25.61 -0.89
N ALA A 65 20.47 25.44 -1.46
CA ALA A 65 20.23 24.74 -2.71
C ALA A 65 20.29 25.69 -3.91
N PRO A 66 20.82 25.28 -5.07
CA PRO A 66 20.61 25.99 -6.33
C PRO A 66 19.44 25.41 -7.14
N ALA A 67 18.79 26.29 -7.89
CA ALA A 67 17.62 26.07 -8.73
C ALA A 67 17.89 25.24 -10.00
N PRO A 68 16.86 24.68 -10.66
CA PRO A 68 16.99 23.76 -11.79
C PRO A 68 17.07 24.47 -13.15
N ALA A 69 17.90 23.91 -14.06
CA ALA A 69 17.91 24.24 -15.47
C ALA A 69 17.15 23.18 -16.29
N ALA A 70 16.46 23.63 -17.32
CA ALA A 70 15.61 22.87 -18.21
C ALA A 70 16.39 22.11 -19.31
N PRO A 71 15.76 21.19 -20.11
CA PRO A 71 16.41 20.06 -20.76
C PRO A 71 16.86 20.36 -22.21
N ALA A 72 17.93 19.67 -22.62
CA ALA A 72 18.31 19.56 -24.03
C ALA A 72 18.34 18.08 -24.45
N THR A 73 17.61 17.79 -25.51
CA THR A 73 17.58 16.57 -26.31
C THR A 73 18.91 16.27 -26.99
N ALA A 74 19.42 15.04 -26.92
CA ALA A 74 20.33 14.49 -27.93
C ALA A 74 20.29 12.95 -27.96
N THR A 75 20.19 12.42 -29.15
CA THR A 75 20.14 11.03 -29.61
C THR A 75 21.50 10.31 -29.41
N PRO A 76 21.54 9.00 -29.12
CA PRO A 76 22.79 8.27 -28.96
C PRO A 76 23.31 7.69 -30.26
N THR A 77 24.60 7.95 -30.53
CA THR A 77 25.39 7.22 -31.53
C THR A 77 26.30 6.22 -30.81
N ALA A 78 26.27 4.99 -31.25
CA ALA A 78 27.10 3.90 -30.73
C ALA A 78 28.57 4.08 -31.14
N SER A 79 29.48 3.82 -30.20
CA SER A 79 30.90 3.57 -30.48
C SER A 79 31.44 2.51 -29.53
N ALA A 80 32.23 1.59 -30.10
CA ALA A 80 32.82 0.40 -29.51
C ALA A 80 33.90 0.72 -28.46
N PRO A 81 34.27 -0.19 -27.56
CA PRO A 81 35.22 0.04 -26.49
C PRO A 81 36.66 -0.14 -26.97
N THR A 82 37.48 0.85 -26.70
CA THR A 82 38.93 0.79 -26.79
C THR A 82 39.52 0.32 -25.46
N THR A 83 40.46 -0.59 -25.55
CA THR A 83 41.34 -1.11 -24.47
C THR A 83 42.16 0.01 -23.81
N PRO A 84 42.36 0.00 -22.48
CA PRO A 84 43.34 0.87 -21.85
C PRO A 84 44.73 0.22 -21.86
N ASP A 85 45.67 1.05 -22.19
CA ASP A 85 47.09 0.89 -22.30
C ASP A 85 47.75 0.63 -20.93
N ALA A 86 48.82 -0.17 -20.97
CA ALA A 86 49.60 -0.57 -19.79
C ALA A 86 50.62 0.49 -19.41
N THR A 87 50.67 0.86 -18.14
CA THR A 87 51.73 1.65 -17.55
C THR A 87 52.75 0.73 -16.82
N PRO A 88 54.05 0.93 -16.97
CA PRO A 88 55.08 -0.05 -16.60
C PRO A 88 55.43 -0.02 -15.11
N ALA A 89 55.70 -1.22 -14.57
CA ALA A 89 56.24 -1.45 -13.23
C ALA A 89 57.77 -1.16 -13.17
N PRO A 90 58.29 -0.83 -12.00
CA PRO A 90 59.71 -0.52 -11.85
C PRO A 90 60.57 -1.79 -11.81
N THR A 91 61.64 -1.76 -12.57
CA THR A 91 62.76 -2.68 -12.62
C THR A 91 63.44 -2.83 -11.26
N GLN A 92 63.51 -4.04 -10.73
CA GLN A 92 64.61 -4.41 -9.82
C GLN A 92 65.41 -5.57 -10.44
N SER A 93 66.65 -5.27 -10.67
CA SER A 93 67.67 -6.22 -11.08
C SER A 93 68.00 -7.18 -9.95
N GLY A 94 67.75 -8.45 -10.17
CA GLY A 94 68.18 -9.55 -9.31
C GLY A 94 68.81 -10.64 -10.21
N THR A 95 70.05 -10.77 -10.12
CA THR A 95 70.93 -11.68 -10.84
C THR A 95 70.47 -13.14 -10.79
N ALA A 96 70.28 -13.77 -11.95
CA ALA A 96 70.02 -15.18 -12.08
C ALA A 96 71.28 -16.00 -11.79
N PRO A 97 71.22 -17.07 -11.01
CA PRO A 97 72.30 -18.04 -10.97
C PRO A 97 72.18 -19.01 -12.16
N ALA A 98 73.32 -19.32 -12.74
CA ALA A 98 73.52 -20.19 -13.87
C ALA A 98 72.99 -21.62 -13.67
N PRO A 99 72.60 -22.33 -14.74
CA PRO A 99 72.15 -23.73 -14.65
C PRO A 99 73.32 -24.64 -14.31
N VAL A 100 73.20 -25.30 -13.19
CA VAL A 100 74.14 -26.41 -12.84
C VAL A 100 73.65 -27.67 -13.54
N THR A 101 74.29 -28.01 -14.65
CA THR A 101 74.19 -29.31 -15.22
C THR A 101 75.08 -30.24 -14.38
N SER A 102 74.44 -31.10 -13.59
CA SER A 102 75.12 -32.33 -13.12
C SER A 102 74.15 -33.48 -13.27
N ALA A 103 74.50 -34.36 -14.22
CA ALA A 103 73.90 -35.69 -14.35
C ALA A 103 74.13 -36.50 -13.07
N PRO A 104 73.12 -37.10 -12.49
CA PRO A 104 73.37 -38.00 -11.36
C PRO A 104 73.90 -39.32 -11.90
N ALA A 105 75.01 -39.71 -11.34
CA ALA A 105 75.57 -41.08 -11.49
C ALA A 105 74.54 -42.13 -11.03
N ALA A 106 74.35 -43.14 -11.87
CA ALA A 106 73.62 -44.34 -11.53
C ALA A 106 74.24 -44.98 -10.27
N ARG A 107 73.52 -44.85 -9.14
CA ARG A 107 73.76 -45.76 -7.99
C ARG A 107 72.81 -46.92 -8.11
N GLY A 108 73.37 -48.10 -8.34
CA GLY A 108 72.68 -49.32 -8.07
C GLY A 108 72.32 -49.41 -6.59
N GLY A 109 71.05 -49.31 -6.28
CA GLY A 109 70.51 -49.46 -4.96
C GLY A 109 69.45 -50.55 -4.99
N SER A 110 69.45 -51.40 -3.99
CA SER A 110 68.57 -52.54 -3.79
C SER A 110 67.07 -52.15 -3.97
N GLU A 111 66.28 -53.06 -4.48
CA GLU A 111 64.86 -52.96 -4.79
C GLU A 111 63.94 -52.76 -3.57
N ASP A 112 64.47 -52.51 -2.35
CA ASP A 112 63.73 -52.37 -1.11
C ASP A 112 63.86 -50.99 -0.47
N ALA A 113 64.37 -49.96 -1.15
CA ALA A 113 64.43 -48.62 -0.55
C ALA A 113 63.08 -47.90 -0.75
N VAL A 114 62.42 -47.50 0.37
CA VAL A 114 61.20 -46.63 0.37
C VAL A 114 61.51 -45.41 -0.47
N PRO A 115 60.66 -45.08 -1.49
CA PRO A 115 60.85 -43.87 -2.31
C PRO A 115 60.83 -42.61 -1.45
N VAL A 116 61.76 -41.71 -1.68
CA VAL A 116 61.73 -40.38 -0.99
C VAL A 116 61.06 -39.34 -1.94
N PRO A 117 59.89 -38.82 -1.64
CA PRO A 117 59.22 -37.87 -2.49
C PRO A 117 60.04 -36.59 -2.69
N PHE A 118 60.14 -36.13 -3.95
CA PHE A 118 60.90 -34.95 -4.31
C PHE A 118 60.04 -33.94 -5.09
N GLY A 119 60.59 -32.80 -5.47
CA GLY A 119 59.90 -31.77 -6.23
C GLY A 119 58.65 -31.20 -5.50
N ALA A 120 57.68 -30.87 -6.29
CA ALA A 120 56.41 -30.30 -5.79
C ALA A 120 55.57 -31.30 -4.98
N ILE A 121 55.58 -32.58 -5.36
CA ILE A 121 54.91 -33.65 -4.65
C ILE A 121 55.58 -33.88 -3.30
N GLY A 122 56.90 -33.93 -3.25
CA GLY A 122 57.63 -34.06 -1.99
C GLY A 122 57.47 -32.85 -1.06
N ALA A 123 57.38 -31.66 -1.62
CA ALA A 123 57.07 -30.45 -0.83
C ALA A 123 55.67 -30.55 -0.19
N LYS A 124 54.67 -30.98 -0.97
CA LYS A 124 53.30 -31.15 -0.47
C LYS A 124 53.20 -32.27 0.56
N TRP A 125 53.90 -33.36 0.39
CA TRP A 125 53.94 -34.44 1.38
C TRP A 125 54.55 -33.96 2.71
N ARG A 126 55.64 -33.21 2.67
CA ARG A 126 56.24 -32.62 3.88
C ARG A 126 55.31 -31.58 4.52
N GLU A 127 54.64 -30.76 3.73
CA GLU A 127 53.59 -29.82 4.22
C GLU A 127 52.51 -30.55 5.02
N LEU A 128 52.13 -31.77 4.59
CA LEU A 128 51.11 -32.57 5.23
C LEU A 128 51.67 -33.44 6.40
N GLY A 129 52.93 -33.27 6.81
CA GLY A 129 53.53 -33.93 7.97
C GLY A 129 54.40 -35.14 7.61
N GLY A 130 54.70 -35.36 6.33
CA GLY A 130 55.55 -36.42 5.86
C GLY A 130 55.03 -37.84 6.20
N ALA A 131 55.90 -38.75 6.54
CA ALA A 131 55.55 -40.14 6.93
C ALA A 131 54.60 -40.22 8.12
N ALA A 132 54.69 -39.30 9.07
CA ALA A 132 53.83 -39.24 10.22
C ALA A 132 52.47 -38.52 9.92
N GLY A 133 52.32 -37.95 8.72
CA GLY A 133 51.12 -37.24 8.28
C GLY A 133 50.02 -38.18 7.76
N PRO A 134 48.88 -37.63 7.34
CA PRO A 134 47.70 -38.38 6.93
C PRO A 134 47.89 -39.25 5.66
N LEU A 135 48.94 -39.03 4.88
CA LEU A 135 49.29 -39.83 3.69
C LEU A 135 50.11 -41.08 4.05
N GLY A 136 50.91 -41.03 5.09
CA GLY A 136 51.86 -42.08 5.41
C GLY A 136 53.07 -42.11 4.48
N GLU A 137 53.70 -43.26 4.37
CA GLU A 137 54.88 -43.48 3.52
C GLU A 137 54.53 -43.61 2.03
N PRO A 138 55.39 -43.17 1.12
CA PRO A 138 55.25 -43.43 -0.31
C PRO A 138 55.35 -44.95 -0.61
N THR A 139 54.46 -45.38 -1.50
CA THR A 139 54.38 -46.83 -1.87
C THR A 139 54.95 -47.11 -3.24
N ALA A 140 55.20 -46.10 -4.07
CA ALA A 140 55.88 -46.19 -5.35
C ALA A 140 56.42 -44.80 -5.72
N ASN A 141 57.36 -44.78 -6.68
CA ASN A 141 57.91 -43.53 -7.22
C ASN A 141 56.86 -42.73 -8.01
N GLU A 142 57.07 -41.41 -8.08
CA GLU A 142 56.33 -40.53 -8.94
C GLU A 142 56.29 -41.00 -10.38
N LYS A 143 55.13 -41.01 -11.01
CA LYS A 143 54.90 -41.29 -12.43
C LYS A 143 54.23 -40.06 -13.07
N CYS A 144 54.85 -39.63 -14.19
CA CYS A 144 54.28 -38.53 -14.98
C CYS A 144 53.83 -39.04 -16.35
N ASP A 145 52.72 -38.52 -16.85
CA ASP A 145 52.30 -38.72 -18.21
C ASP A 145 52.91 -37.66 -19.16
N PRO A 146 52.82 -37.83 -20.47
CA PRO A 146 53.36 -36.89 -21.46
C PRO A 146 52.69 -35.48 -21.40
N ALA A 147 51.50 -35.35 -20.80
CA ALA A 147 50.80 -34.11 -20.65
C ALA A 147 51.19 -33.32 -19.37
N GLY A 148 52.15 -33.89 -18.58
CA GLY A 148 52.69 -33.26 -17.38
C GLY A 148 51.86 -33.47 -16.11
N LEU A 149 50.92 -34.42 -16.13
CA LEU A 149 50.25 -34.88 -14.92
C LEU A 149 51.12 -35.92 -14.23
N CYS A 150 51.60 -35.63 -13.04
CA CYS A 150 52.35 -36.56 -12.21
C CYS A 150 51.52 -37.03 -11.03
N VAL A 151 51.73 -38.29 -10.62
CA VAL A 151 51.09 -38.90 -9.46
C VAL A 151 52.10 -39.73 -8.68
N GLU A 152 52.06 -39.61 -7.36
CA GLU A 152 52.79 -40.45 -6.44
C GLU A 152 51.81 -41.05 -5.43
N PRO A 153 51.76 -42.40 -5.30
CA PRO A 153 50.91 -43.09 -4.37
C PRO A 153 51.56 -43.20 -2.97
N PHE A 154 50.75 -43.07 -1.95
CA PHE A 154 51.12 -43.21 -0.53
C PHE A 154 50.22 -44.24 0.14
N THR A 155 50.62 -44.69 1.32
CA THR A 155 49.88 -45.70 2.09
C THR A 155 48.39 -45.36 2.25
N SER A 156 48.07 -44.08 2.49
CA SER A 156 46.73 -43.61 2.80
C SER A 156 46.24 -42.51 1.84
N GLY A 157 46.77 -42.41 0.62
CA GLY A 157 46.34 -41.41 -0.35
C GLY A 157 47.23 -41.35 -1.58
N GLU A 158 47.03 -40.31 -2.38
CA GLU A 158 47.81 -40.00 -3.57
C GLU A 158 48.02 -38.50 -3.66
N ILE A 159 49.20 -38.06 -4.14
CA ILE A 159 49.42 -36.65 -4.52
C ILE A 159 49.49 -36.57 -6.03
N TYR A 160 48.75 -35.65 -6.59
CA TYR A 160 48.74 -35.30 -8.01
C TYR A 160 49.38 -33.94 -8.22
N TYR A 161 50.18 -33.80 -9.24
CA TYR A 161 50.80 -32.54 -9.63
C TYR A 161 50.54 -32.24 -11.10
N THR A 162 50.20 -30.99 -11.40
CA THR A 162 50.28 -30.39 -12.73
C THR A 162 50.89 -28.98 -12.61
N PRO A 163 51.52 -28.46 -13.67
CA PRO A 163 52.06 -27.10 -13.66
C PRO A 163 50.97 -26.03 -13.37
N ALA A 164 49.70 -26.29 -13.77
CA ALA A 164 48.58 -25.38 -13.62
C ALA A 164 47.98 -25.36 -12.20
N THR A 165 47.98 -26.52 -11.51
CA THR A 165 47.31 -26.61 -10.21
C THR A 165 48.26 -26.73 -9.01
N GLY A 166 49.54 -27.00 -9.29
CA GLY A 166 50.49 -27.43 -8.27
C GLY A 166 50.16 -28.81 -7.72
N ALA A 167 50.85 -29.22 -6.65
CA ALA A 167 50.58 -30.48 -6.00
C ALA A 167 49.33 -30.46 -5.13
N LYS A 168 48.44 -31.44 -5.29
CA LYS A 168 47.18 -31.61 -4.54
C LYS A 168 47.04 -33.05 -4.05
N ALA A 169 46.61 -33.21 -2.80
CA ALA A 169 46.47 -34.50 -2.16
C ALA A 169 45.03 -35.03 -2.18
N VAL A 170 44.85 -36.33 -2.37
CA VAL A 170 43.63 -37.07 -2.11
C VAL A 170 43.88 -38.05 -0.96
N LEU A 171 43.21 -37.86 0.17
CA LEU A 171 43.40 -38.60 1.42
C LEU A 171 42.38 -39.73 1.54
N PHE A 172 42.83 -41.02 1.56
CA PHE A 172 41.94 -42.18 1.57
C PHE A 172 41.45 -42.55 2.98
N ALA A 173 42.23 -42.32 4.00
CA ALA A 173 41.89 -42.70 5.38
C ALA A 173 41.46 -41.52 6.21
N ALA A 174 42.23 -40.42 6.17
CA ALA A 174 41.97 -39.22 6.97
C ALA A 174 41.00 -38.22 6.32
N GLY A 175 40.86 -38.24 4.96
CA GLY A 175 39.97 -37.38 4.20
C GLY A 175 38.53 -37.88 4.22
N LYS A 176 37.60 -36.95 3.96
CA LYS A 176 36.16 -37.24 3.84
C LYS A 176 35.77 -37.53 2.38
N THR A 177 36.39 -36.90 1.40
CA THR A 177 36.07 -37.01 -0.02
C THR A 177 36.90 -38.07 -0.75
N GLY A 178 38.12 -38.35 -0.29
CA GLY A 178 39.02 -39.34 -0.91
C GLY A 178 38.48 -40.76 -0.95
N PRO A 179 37.87 -41.31 0.11
CA PRO A 179 37.23 -42.64 0.03
C PRO A 179 36.12 -42.71 -1.04
N GLN A 180 35.32 -41.66 -1.20
CA GLN A 180 34.31 -41.56 -2.25
C GLN A 180 34.96 -41.52 -3.64
N TRP A 181 36.00 -40.71 -3.82
CA TRP A 181 36.74 -40.62 -5.07
C TRP A 181 37.30 -42.01 -5.49
N LYS A 182 37.99 -42.67 -4.57
CA LYS A 182 38.56 -44.00 -4.83
C LYS A 182 37.49 -45.04 -5.18
N SER A 183 36.42 -45.12 -4.41
CA SER A 183 35.35 -46.12 -4.58
C SER A 183 34.53 -45.94 -5.85
N LYS A 184 34.45 -44.71 -6.38
CA LYS A 184 33.65 -44.39 -7.58
C LYS A 184 34.45 -44.24 -8.86
N GLY A 185 35.68 -44.80 -8.92
CA GLY A 185 36.47 -44.88 -10.13
C GLY A 185 37.61 -43.87 -10.25
N GLY A 186 37.90 -43.10 -9.20
CA GLY A 186 39.09 -42.27 -9.08
C GLY A 186 39.31 -41.30 -10.22
N ILE A 187 40.56 -41.27 -10.72
CA ILE A 187 40.97 -40.37 -11.81
C ILE A 187 40.16 -40.63 -13.12
N ALA A 188 39.79 -41.88 -13.38
CA ALA A 188 39.00 -42.20 -14.58
C ALA A 188 37.60 -41.56 -14.56
N ALA A 189 36.97 -41.47 -13.40
CA ALA A 189 35.64 -40.87 -13.25
C ALA A 189 35.69 -39.36 -13.09
N PHE A 190 36.55 -38.83 -12.20
CA PHE A 190 36.53 -37.44 -11.74
C PHE A 190 37.69 -36.58 -12.23
N GLY A 191 38.75 -37.23 -12.78
CA GLY A 191 40.03 -36.58 -13.06
C GLY A 191 40.85 -36.41 -11.78
N TYR A 192 41.95 -35.66 -11.89
CA TYR A 192 42.86 -35.36 -10.77
C TYR A 192 42.31 -34.20 -9.92
N PRO A 193 42.71 -34.11 -8.64
CA PRO A 193 42.30 -32.98 -7.79
C PRO A 193 42.91 -31.66 -8.28
N ILE A 194 42.13 -30.61 -8.34
CA ILE A 194 42.58 -29.25 -8.66
C ILE A 194 42.62 -28.35 -7.43
N ALA A 195 42.18 -28.82 -6.29
CA ALA A 195 42.29 -28.23 -4.97
C ALA A 195 42.47 -29.33 -3.92
N ASP A 196 43.05 -28.98 -2.80
CA ASP A 196 43.05 -29.87 -1.62
C ASP A 196 41.64 -29.94 -1.03
N GLU A 197 41.36 -30.99 -0.27
CA GLU A 197 40.13 -31.07 0.50
C GLU A 197 40.04 -29.93 1.48
N LYS A 198 38.92 -29.22 1.47
CA LYS A 198 38.64 -28.13 2.41
C LYS A 198 37.41 -28.50 3.22
N CYS A 199 37.59 -28.52 4.54
CA CYS A 199 36.49 -28.73 5.47
C CYS A 199 36.12 -27.41 6.14
N VAL A 200 34.82 -27.04 6.11
CA VAL A 200 34.27 -25.83 6.70
C VAL A 200 32.90 -26.15 7.30
N ALA A 201 32.68 -25.72 8.52
CA ALA A 201 31.47 -26.06 9.28
C ALA A 201 31.27 -27.58 9.42
N ASP A 202 30.15 -28.09 8.96
CA ASP A 202 29.72 -29.48 9.09
C ASP A 202 30.05 -30.34 7.86
N GLY A 203 30.86 -29.84 6.92
CA GLY A 203 31.15 -30.56 5.68
C GLY A 203 32.52 -30.30 5.06
N CYS A 204 32.90 -31.14 4.13
CA CYS A 204 34.14 -31.09 3.36
C CYS A 204 33.83 -31.08 1.87
N VAL A 205 34.69 -30.45 1.08
CA VAL A 205 34.61 -30.43 -0.38
C VAL A 205 36.03 -30.57 -0.99
N GLN A 206 36.12 -31.33 -2.05
CA GLN A 206 37.29 -31.37 -2.92
C GLN A 206 36.88 -31.29 -4.39
N ARG A 207 37.58 -30.44 -5.16
CA ARG A 207 37.30 -30.19 -6.58
C ARG A 207 38.22 -30.94 -7.46
N PHE A 208 37.65 -31.48 -8.55
CA PHE A 208 38.36 -32.34 -9.50
C PHE A 208 38.31 -31.78 -10.93
N SER A 209 39.29 -32.13 -11.75
CA SER A 209 39.57 -31.54 -13.06
C SER A 209 38.47 -31.76 -14.11
N ARG A 210 37.66 -32.81 -13.98
CA ARG A 210 36.49 -33.04 -14.84
C ARG A 210 35.27 -32.18 -14.51
N GLY A 211 35.40 -31.25 -13.52
CA GLY A 211 34.35 -30.32 -13.16
C GLY A 211 33.33 -30.90 -12.18
N THR A 212 33.81 -31.74 -11.28
CA THR A 212 33.00 -32.29 -10.19
C THR A 212 33.59 -31.88 -8.85
N ASP A 213 32.73 -31.43 -7.96
CA ASP A 213 33.03 -31.34 -6.53
C ASP A 213 32.53 -32.63 -5.86
N LEU A 214 33.41 -33.33 -5.15
CA LEU A 214 33.03 -34.36 -4.20
C LEU A 214 32.88 -33.70 -2.85
N THR A 215 31.77 -33.98 -2.18
CA THR A 215 31.41 -33.38 -0.89
C THR A 215 31.06 -34.45 0.12
N TRP A 216 31.30 -34.14 1.38
CA TRP A 216 30.82 -34.90 2.52
C TRP A 216 30.22 -33.93 3.55
N SER A 217 29.10 -34.26 4.14
CA SER A 217 28.57 -33.57 5.30
C SER A 217 27.87 -34.55 6.24
N ALA A 218 27.72 -34.17 7.51
CA ALA A 218 27.02 -35.01 8.49
C ALA A 218 25.55 -35.25 8.09
N ALA A 219 24.91 -34.26 7.48
CA ALA A 219 23.51 -34.33 7.07
C ALA A 219 23.31 -35.08 5.72
N GLY A 220 24.24 -34.92 4.78
CA GLY A 220 24.10 -35.44 3.41
C GLY A 220 24.94 -36.66 3.09
N GLY A 221 25.89 -37.03 3.95
CA GLY A 221 26.88 -38.04 3.64
C GLY A 221 27.77 -37.66 2.45
N HIS A 222 28.16 -38.62 1.67
CA HIS A 222 28.96 -38.44 0.46
C HIS A 222 28.08 -38.09 -0.74
N GLN A 223 28.26 -36.88 -1.30
CA GLN A 223 27.55 -36.39 -2.48
C GLN A 223 28.51 -35.86 -3.54
N GLN A 224 27.97 -35.57 -4.72
CA GLN A 224 28.72 -34.94 -5.80
C GLN A 224 27.92 -33.81 -6.42
N VAL A 225 28.61 -32.75 -6.86
CA VAL A 225 28.03 -31.63 -7.57
C VAL A 225 28.79 -31.44 -8.88
N TRP A 226 28.08 -31.48 -9.99
CA TRP A 226 28.69 -31.18 -11.29
C TRP A 226 28.81 -29.65 -11.46
N THR A 227 30.01 -29.13 -11.25
CA THR A 227 30.26 -27.66 -11.24
C THR A 227 30.17 -27.03 -12.63
N ARG A 228 30.27 -27.82 -13.72
CA ARG A 228 30.03 -27.40 -15.10
C ARG A 228 28.56 -27.49 -15.49
N GLY A 229 27.72 -28.14 -14.72
CA GLY A 229 26.27 -28.16 -14.86
C GLY A 229 25.60 -26.90 -14.31
N ALA A 230 24.38 -26.66 -14.74
CA ALA A 230 23.64 -25.45 -14.36
C ALA A 230 23.42 -25.32 -12.83
N ILE A 231 23.12 -26.42 -12.15
CA ILE A 231 22.96 -26.47 -10.69
C ILE A 231 24.26 -26.14 -9.99
N GLY A 232 25.36 -26.79 -10.37
CA GLY A 232 26.68 -26.52 -9.80
C GLY A 232 27.17 -25.10 -10.10
N ALA A 233 26.91 -24.57 -11.29
CA ALA A 233 27.19 -23.18 -11.63
C ALA A 233 26.39 -22.21 -10.71
N ALA A 234 25.12 -22.52 -10.46
CA ALA A 234 24.28 -21.70 -9.57
C ALA A 234 24.80 -21.68 -8.11
N VAL A 235 25.30 -22.84 -7.60
CA VAL A 235 25.91 -22.87 -6.26
C VAL A 235 27.00 -21.81 -6.13
N TYR A 236 27.85 -21.63 -7.13
CA TYR A 236 28.94 -20.65 -7.05
C TYR A 236 28.56 -19.25 -7.49
N GLN A 237 27.83 -19.08 -8.57
CA GLN A 237 27.54 -17.79 -9.18
C GLN A 237 26.35 -17.07 -8.52
N VAL A 238 25.35 -17.82 -8.06
CA VAL A 238 24.13 -17.26 -7.49
C VAL A 238 24.18 -17.23 -5.97
N TYR A 239 24.76 -18.27 -5.35
CA TYR A 239 24.70 -18.47 -3.91
C TYR A 239 26.07 -18.30 -3.19
N GLY A 240 27.15 -18.07 -3.91
CA GLY A 240 28.48 -17.85 -3.32
C GLY A 240 29.16 -19.09 -2.74
N GLY A 241 28.82 -20.29 -3.27
CA GLY A 241 29.34 -21.56 -2.83
C GLY A 241 28.59 -22.22 -1.70
N TYR A 242 29.18 -23.25 -1.10
CA TYR A 242 28.54 -24.02 -0.02
C TYR A 242 28.30 -23.25 1.27
N ALA A 243 28.94 -22.12 1.45
CA ALA A 243 28.61 -21.20 2.56
C ALA A 243 27.19 -20.60 2.40
N GLY A 244 26.73 -20.42 1.16
CA GLY A 244 25.39 -19.88 0.88
C GLY A 244 24.30 -20.91 0.66
N THR A 245 24.67 -22.14 0.17
CA THR A 245 23.69 -23.21 -0.09
C THR A 245 23.63 -24.25 1.01
N GLY A 246 24.67 -24.39 1.81
CA GLY A 246 24.98 -25.63 2.53
C GLY A 246 25.52 -26.71 1.58
N TYR A 247 25.92 -27.85 2.15
CA TYR A 247 26.36 -29.01 1.37
C TYR A 247 25.17 -29.78 0.79
N PRO A 248 25.34 -30.46 -0.37
CA PRO A 248 24.26 -31.24 -0.95
C PRO A 248 23.86 -32.41 -0.03
N THR A 249 22.54 -32.64 0.06
CA THR A 249 21.94 -33.73 0.84
C THR A 249 21.29 -34.79 -0.04
N SER A 250 21.35 -34.63 -1.36
CA SER A 250 20.92 -35.63 -2.34
C SER A 250 21.78 -35.59 -3.58
N ALA A 251 21.73 -36.66 -4.38
CA ALA A 251 22.23 -36.64 -5.75
C ALA A 251 21.36 -35.69 -6.60
N GLU A 252 21.92 -35.16 -7.68
CA GLU A 252 21.16 -34.48 -8.73
C GLU A 252 20.27 -35.51 -9.47
N THR A 253 18.98 -35.10 -9.66
CA THR A 253 18.01 -35.91 -10.41
C THR A 253 17.40 -35.07 -11.53
N CYS A 254 17.28 -35.66 -12.73
CA CYS A 254 16.76 -34.97 -13.93
C CYS A 254 15.47 -35.63 -14.43
N THR A 255 14.53 -35.83 -13.52
CA THR A 255 13.23 -36.48 -13.80
C THR A 255 12.05 -35.52 -13.63
N LEU A 256 12.33 -34.22 -13.46
CA LEU A 256 11.29 -33.19 -13.28
C LEU A 256 10.60 -32.90 -14.62
N LYS A 257 9.48 -32.12 -14.53
CA LYS A 257 8.77 -31.63 -15.70
C LYS A 257 9.74 -30.97 -16.70
N ASP A 258 9.47 -31.10 -17.99
CA ASP A 258 10.28 -30.53 -19.08
C ASP A 258 11.77 -30.92 -19.02
N GLN A 259 12.07 -32.13 -18.57
CA GLN A 259 13.45 -32.65 -18.38
C GLN A 259 14.27 -31.80 -17.39
N GLY A 260 13.60 -31.17 -16.47
CA GLY A 260 14.23 -30.38 -15.43
C GLY A 260 14.99 -31.23 -14.43
N CYS A 261 15.99 -30.63 -13.81
CA CYS A 261 16.82 -31.24 -12.79
C CYS A 261 16.66 -30.56 -11.43
N ALA A 262 16.93 -31.31 -10.36
CA ALA A 262 17.02 -30.73 -9.02
C ALA A 262 18.06 -31.43 -8.17
N GLN A 263 18.61 -30.69 -7.21
CA GLN A 263 19.47 -31.18 -6.16
C GLN A 263 19.16 -30.45 -4.85
N ASN A 264 19.13 -31.21 -3.75
CA ASN A 264 18.90 -30.63 -2.44
C ASN A 264 20.23 -30.26 -1.75
N PHE A 265 20.26 -29.06 -1.14
CA PHE A 265 21.37 -28.53 -0.36
C PHE A 265 20.84 -28.15 1.02
N GLY A 266 20.88 -29.07 1.96
CA GLY A 266 20.21 -28.85 3.26
C GLY A 266 18.73 -28.54 3.08
N GLN A 267 18.36 -27.30 3.40
CA GLN A 267 16.99 -26.82 3.28
C GLN A 267 16.68 -26.09 1.96
N LEU A 268 17.69 -25.85 1.12
CA LEU A 268 17.56 -25.23 -0.19
C LEU A 268 17.48 -26.31 -1.27
N LYS A 269 16.41 -26.30 -2.07
CA LYS A 269 16.29 -27.15 -3.26
C LYS A 269 16.61 -26.33 -4.49
N ILE A 270 17.77 -26.57 -5.15
CA ILE A 270 18.08 -25.89 -6.42
C ILE A 270 17.43 -26.69 -7.54
N MET A 271 16.68 -26.03 -8.38
CA MET A 271 15.93 -26.58 -9.50
C MET A 271 16.37 -25.90 -10.79
N TRP A 272 16.51 -26.68 -11.85
CA TRP A 272 16.90 -26.20 -13.17
C TRP A 272 15.90 -26.62 -14.24
N SER A 273 15.66 -25.72 -15.18
CA SER A 273 15.08 -26.07 -16.48
C SER A 273 15.80 -25.31 -17.60
N ALA A 274 15.72 -25.80 -18.84
CA ALA A 274 16.33 -25.15 -19.99
C ALA A 274 15.77 -23.70 -20.22
N LYS A 275 14.53 -23.44 -19.76
CA LYS A 275 13.87 -22.15 -19.94
C LYS A 275 14.19 -21.14 -18.83
N THR A 276 14.50 -21.58 -17.63
CA THR A 276 14.64 -20.71 -16.45
C THR A 276 16.05 -20.56 -15.94
N GLY A 277 16.94 -21.51 -16.26
CA GLY A 277 18.20 -21.64 -15.55
C GLY A 277 18.00 -22.33 -14.19
N ALA A 278 18.97 -22.19 -13.30
CA ALA A 278 18.97 -22.85 -11.99
C ALA A 278 18.75 -21.85 -10.84
N PHE A 279 17.69 -22.06 -10.06
CA PHE A 279 17.37 -21.27 -8.88
C PHE A 279 16.92 -22.16 -7.73
N GLY A 280 17.24 -21.75 -6.52
CA GLY A 280 16.89 -22.46 -5.30
C GLY A 280 15.58 -21.97 -4.70
N VAL A 281 14.84 -22.89 -4.10
CA VAL A 281 13.66 -22.64 -3.28
C VAL A 281 13.98 -23.05 -1.85
N TRP A 282 13.80 -22.15 -0.90
CA TRP A 282 14.00 -22.40 0.53
C TRP A 282 12.81 -23.17 1.09
N ALA A 283 12.95 -24.47 1.28
CA ALA A 283 11.85 -25.39 1.62
C ALA A 283 11.14 -25.08 2.96
N PRO A 284 11.83 -24.70 4.05
CA PRO A 284 11.18 -24.36 5.32
C PRO A 284 10.48 -23.01 5.34
N GLY A 285 10.77 -22.13 4.38
CA GLY A 285 10.17 -20.79 4.31
C GLY A 285 8.72 -20.84 3.87
N ALA A 286 7.96 -19.77 4.22
CA ALA A 286 6.56 -19.67 3.82
C ALA A 286 6.37 -19.69 2.29
N ILE A 287 7.32 -19.08 1.54
CA ILE A 287 7.34 -19.12 0.07
C ILE A 287 7.55 -20.54 -0.44
N GLY A 288 8.55 -21.26 0.10
CA GLY A 288 8.85 -22.65 -0.29
C GLY A 288 7.74 -23.62 0.11
N GLY A 289 7.12 -23.41 1.27
CA GLY A 289 5.95 -24.16 1.72
C GLY A 289 4.78 -24.03 0.74
N LEU A 290 4.38 -22.79 0.44
CA LEU A 290 3.29 -22.54 -0.50
C LEU A 290 3.62 -23.04 -1.92
N TYR A 291 4.88 -22.91 -2.36
CA TYR A 291 5.31 -23.46 -3.65
C TYR A 291 5.12 -24.99 -3.74
N LYS A 292 5.49 -25.70 -2.67
CA LYS A 292 5.27 -27.15 -2.55
C LYS A 292 3.77 -27.50 -2.57
N ASP A 293 2.95 -26.76 -1.81
CA ASP A 293 1.51 -26.98 -1.73
C ASP A 293 0.79 -26.66 -3.05
N ALA A 294 1.37 -25.79 -3.87
CA ALA A 294 0.93 -25.46 -5.24
C ALA A 294 1.43 -26.43 -6.32
N ASP A 295 1.85 -27.65 -5.94
CA ASP A 295 2.38 -28.73 -6.82
C ASP A 295 3.71 -28.34 -7.51
N ALA A 296 4.47 -27.46 -6.90
CA ALA A 296 5.81 -27.07 -7.30
C ALA A 296 5.93 -26.82 -8.82
N GLU A 297 6.94 -27.42 -9.49
CA GLU A 297 7.16 -27.25 -10.93
C GLU A 297 6.07 -27.86 -11.82
N ARG A 298 5.24 -28.75 -11.28
CA ARG A 298 4.12 -29.36 -12.01
C ARG A 298 2.90 -28.47 -12.01
N GLY A 299 2.77 -27.64 -10.98
CA GLY A 299 1.67 -26.70 -10.80
C GLY A 299 1.71 -25.52 -11.78
N LYS A 300 0.81 -24.57 -11.56
CA LYS A 300 0.66 -23.36 -12.41
C LYS A 300 1.88 -22.45 -12.36
N LEU A 301 2.64 -22.48 -11.26
CA LEU A 301 3.81 -21.63 -11.10
C LEU A 301 5.00 -22.08 -11.96
N GLY A 302 5.16 -23.39 -12.20
CA GLY A 302 6.32 -23.91 -12.92
C GLY A 302 7.63 -23.70 -12.14
N PHE A 303 8.77 -23.71 -12.84
CA PHE A 303 10.08 -23.54 -12.23
C PHE A 303 10.34 -22.13 -11.71
N PRO A 304 11.17 -21.98 -10.64
CA PRO A 304 11.61 -20.66 -10.20
C PRO A 304 12.47 -19.97 -11.29
N THR A 305 12.29 -18.64 -11.40
CA THR A 305 13.02 -17.79 -12.36
C THR A 305 13.94 -16.78 -11.66
N SER A 306 13.91 -16.74 -10.34
CA SER A 306 14.80 -15.95 -9.51
C SER A 306 15.10 -16.65 -8.20
N LYS A 307 16.12 -16.20 -7.48
CA LYS A 307 16.22 -16.47 -6.04
C LYS A 307 15.15 -15.71 -5.26
N GLU A 308 14.87 -16.15 -4.03
CA GLU A 308 14.06 -15.38 -3.09
C GLU A 308 14.76 -14.06 -2.77
N THR A 309 14.00 -12.97 -2.79
CA THR A 309 14.45 -11.61 -2.51
C THR A 309 13.67 -11.06 -1.35
N CYS A 310 14.36 -10.66 -0.29
CA CYS A 310 13.78 -10.09 0.92
C CYS A 310 14.22 -8.63 1.13
N GLY A 311 13.67 -7.98 2.16
CA GLY A 311 13.91 -6.58 2.44
C GLY A 311 12.89 -5.64 1.79
N LEU A 312 11.76 -6.16 1.29
CA LEU A 312 10.64 -5.35 0.83
C LEU A 312 9.98 -4.61 1.99
N LYS A 313 9.04 -3.72 1.67
CA LYS A 313 8.20 -3.02 2.66
C LYS A 313 7.65 -3.99 3.70
N ALA A 314 7.60 -3.59 4.97
CA ALA A 314 7.16 -4.41 6.09
C ALA A 314 7.91 -5.76 6.22
N LYS A 315 9.19 -5.82 5.87
CA LYS A 315 10.06 -7.01 5.93
C LYS A 315 9.58 -8.16 5.02
N GLY A 316 8.94 -7.83 3.92
CA GLY A 316 8.43 -8.84 2.97
C GLY A 316 9.51 -9.46 2.11
N CYS A 317 9.13 -10.56 1.47
CA CYS A 317 9.93 -11.31 0.51
C CYS A 317 9.09 -11.70 -0.70
N TYR A 318 9.75 -11.97 -1.81
CA TYR A 318 9.13 -12.58 -2.98
C TYR A 318 10.08 -13.50 -3.72
N GLN A 319 9.52 -14.41 -4.49
CA GLN A 319 10.24 -15.22 -5.47
C GLN A 319 9.42 -15.33 -6.75
N ASN A 320 10.08 -15.14 -7.90
CA ASN A 320 9.43 -15.27 -9.20
C ASN A 320 9.52 -16.70 -9.72
N TYR A 321 8.47 -17.09 -10.43
CA TYR A 321 8.31 -18.38 -11.10
C TYR A 321 7.83 -18.15 -12.55
N GLN A 322 7.81 -19.17 -13.38
CA GLN A 322 7.35 -19.08 -14.78
C GLN A 322 5.91 -18.55 -14.89
N GLY A 323 5.01 -18.98 -14.00
CA GLY A 323 3.59 -18.62 -14.02
C GLY A 323 3.20 -17.42 -13.17
N GLY A 324 4.12 -16.87 -12.37
CA GLY A 324 3.80 -15.77 -11.47
C GLY A 324 4.88 -15.52 -10.43
N ALA A 325 4.48 -15.12 -9.24
CA ALA A 325 5.35 -15.01 -8.08
C ALA A 325 4.62 -15.46 -6.81
N ILE A 326 5.38 -15.90 -5.83
CA ILE A 326 4.90 -15.97 -4.44
C ILE A 326 5.46 -14.75 -3.73
N VAL A 327 4.61 -14.04 -3.03
CA VAL A 327 4.96 -12.89 -2.20
C VAL A 327 4.55 -13.16 -0.76
N TRP A 328 5.37 -12.72 0.17
CA TRP A 328 5.17 -12.95 1.59
C TRP A 328 5.41 -11.69 2.41
N SER A 329 4.63 -11.51 3.44
CA SER A 329 4.95 -10.59 4.54
C SER A 329 4.54 -11.19 5.88
N PRO A 330 5.13 -10.75 7.03
CA PRO A 330 4.73 -11.24 8.34
C PRO A 330 3.24 -11.07 8.65
N ALA A 331 2.62 -10.03 8.09
CA ALA A 331 1.22 -9.70 8.36
C ALA A 331 0.23 -10.43 7.45
N SER A 332 0.62 -10.73 6.20
CA SER A 332 -0.28 -11.35 5.22
C SER A 332 -0.09 -12.84 5.05
N GLY A 333 1.09 -13.37 5.38
CA GLY A 333 1.48 -14.71 4.96
C GLY A 333 1.98 -14.76 3.52
N ALA A 334 2.17 -15.95 2.98
CA ALA A 334 2.60 -16.17 1.61
C ALA A 334 1.39 -16.36 0.69
N HIS A 335 1.38 -15.65 -0.44
CA HIS A 335 0.31 -15.73 -1.43
C HIS A 335 0.84 -15.72 -2.86
N ILE A 336 0.16 -16.45 -3.74
CA ILE A 336 0.45 -16.47 -5.17
C ILE A 336 -0.12 -15.23 -5.82
N SER A 337 0.69 -14.54 -6.62
CA SER A 337 0.29 -13.42 -7.45
C SER A 337 0.62 -13.76 -8.91
N GLN A 338 -0.41 -13.79 -9.76
CA GLN A 338 -0.27 -14.26 -11.15
C GLN A 338 -1.17 -13.52 -12.13
N GLY A 339 -0.94 -13.72 -13.43
CA GLY A 339 -1.85 -13.31 -14.51
C GLY A 339 -2.15 -11.82 -14.57
N ALA A 340 -3.39 -11.50 -14.87
CA ALA A 340 -3.87 -10.13 -15.05
C ALA A 340 -3.90 -9.34 -13.74
N MET A 341 -4.25 -9.99 -12.62
CA MET A 341 -4.28 -9.33 -11.30
C MET A 341 -2.88 -8.92 -10.85
N ARG A 342 -1.85 -9.76 -11.10
CA ARG A 342 -0.46 -9.37 -10.84
C ARG A 342 -0.05 -8.16 -11.68
N ARG A 343 -0.47 -8.07 -12.95
CA ARG A 343 -0.15 -6.91 -13.81
C ARG A 343 -0.82 -5.63 -13.31
N ASP A 344 -2.08 -5.69 -12.87
CA ASP A 344 -2.76 -4.53 -12.27
C ASP A 344 -2.07 -4.11 -10.97
N TRP A 345 -1.74 -5.06 -10.09
CA TRP A 345 -1.00 -4.80 -8.86
C TRP A 345 0.38 -4.19 -9.12
N ALA A 346 1.09 -4.70 -10.14
CA ALA A 346 2.38 -4.15 -10.58
C ALA A 346 2.27 -2.70 -11.04
N SER A 347 1.25 -2.36 -11.83
CA SER A 347 1.02 -1.00 -12.31
C SER A 347 0.75 0.01 -11.19
N ARG A 348 0.43 -0.47 -10.00
CA ARG A 348 0.18 0.32 -8.79
C ARG A 348 1.35 0.34 -7.81
N GLY A 349 2.52 -0.19 -8.20
CA GLY A 349 3.73 -0.20 -7.39
C GLY A 349 3.82 -1.35 -6.41
N TYR A 350 3.13 -2.48 -6.67
CA TYR A 350 3.16 -3.67 -5.84
C TYR A 350 2.82 -3.37 -4.36
N GLU A 351 3.58 -3.94 -3.43
CA GLU A 351 3.40 -3.75 -1.99
C GLU A 351 3.64 -2.31 -1.51
N ASN A 352 4.30 -1.49 -2.32
CA ASN A 352 4.54 -0.08 -2.00
C ASN A 352 3.33 0.81 -2.31
N GLY A 353 2.45 0.34 -3.21
CA GLY A 353 1.22 1.02 -3.56
C GLY A 353 0.13 0.92 -2.50
N GLY A 354 -1.02 1.54 -2.76
CA GLY A 354 -2.15 1.59 -1.83
C GLY A 354 -2.81 0.23 -1.53
N LEU A 355 -2.58 -0.78 -2.38
CA LEU A 355 -3.10 -2.13 -2.15
C LEU A 355 -2.31 -2.91 -1.09
N GLY A 356 -1.00 -2.64 -0.93
CA GLY A 356 -0.15 -3.46 -0.07
C GLY A 356 -0.01 -4.89 -0.57
N TYR A 357 0.20 -5.85 0.32
CA TYR A 357 0.34 -7.27 0.01
C TYR A 357 -0.99 -7.96 -0.24
N PRO A 358 -1.04 -9.02 -1.10
CA PRO A 358 -2.19 -9.92 -1.15
C PRO A 358 -2.38 -10.61 0.20
N THR A 359 -3.64 -10.82 0.59
CA THR A 359 -4.04 -11.44 1.87
C THR A 359 -4.80 -12.75 1.68
N THR A 360 -5.11 -13.10 0.44
CA THR A 360 -5.75 -14.36 0.06
C THR A 360 -5.16 -14.88 -1.24
N GLU A 361 -5.42 -16.15 -1.53
CA GLU A 361 -5.27 -16.69 -2.88
C GLU A 361 -6.32 -16.10 -3.82
N GLU A 362 -6.09 -16.25 -5.11
CA GLU A 362 -7.07 -15.94 -6.15
C GLU A 362 -8.28 -16.87 -6.04
N VAL A 363 -9.47 -16.28 -5.89
CA VAL A 363 -10.75 -17.02 -5.85
C VAL A 363 -11.46 -16.81 -7.18
N CYS A 364 -11.66 -17.89 -7.92
CA CYS A 364 -12.33 -17.91 -9.22
C CYS A 364 -13.72 -18.61 -9.13
N GLY A 365 -14.45 -18.60 -10.24
CA GLY A 365 -15.81 -19.11 -10.29
C GLY A 365 -16.87 -18.06 -9.99
N LEU A 366 -16.50 -16.78 -9.98
CA LEU A 366 -17.45 -15.67 -9.90
C LEU A 366 -18.29 -15.57 -11.21
N PRO A 367 -19.41 -14.82 -11.22
CA PRO A 367 -20.22 -14.64 -12.42
C PRO A 367 -19.37 -14.32 -13.67
N GLY A 368 -19.70 -14.93 -14.80
CA GLY A 368 -18.92 -14.77 -16.04
C GLY A 368 -17.49 -15.34 -15.97
N SER A 369 -17.26 -16.36 -15.14
CA SER A 369 -15.95 -17.02 -14.92
C SER A 369 -14.88 -16.05 -14.42
N GLY A 370 -15.29 -15.04 -13.67
CA GLY A 370 -14.36 -14.08 -13.11
C GLY A 370 -13.65 -14.55 -11.86
N CYS A 371 -12.67 -13.79 -11.43
CA CYS A 371 -11.85 -14.06 -10.26
C CYS A 371 -11.67 -12.79 -9.42
N ARG A 372 -11.29 -12.98 -8.16
CA ARG A 372 -10.88 -11.89 -7.27
C ARG A 372 -9.70 -12.29 -6.40
N GLN A 373 -8.95 -11.32 -5.93
CA GLN A 373 -7.93 -11.49 -4.91
C GLN A 373 -7.97 -10.32 -3.95
N GLU A 374 -7.97 -10.63 -2.65
CA GLU A 374 -7.96 -9.61 -1.60
C GLU A 374 -6.52 -9.15 -1.33
N TYR A 375 -6.38 -7.86 -1.04
CA TYR A 375 -5.16 -7.19 -0.64
C TYR A 375 -5.39 -6.41 0.64
N GLN A 376 -4.34 -6.00 1.33
CA GLN A 376 -4.44 -5.21 2.56
C GLN A 376 -5.28 -3.94 2.40
N GLY A 377 -5.16 -3.25 1.26
CA GLY A 377 -5.83 -1.97 0.98
C GLY A 377 -7.03 -2.07 0.04
N GLY A 378 -7.40 -3.25 -0.47
CA GLY A 378 -8.49 -3.36 -1.43
C GLY A 378 -8.71 -4.77 -1.96
N THR A 379 -9.38 -4.87 -3.09
CA THR A 379 -9.63 -6.13 -3.81
C THR A 379 -9.39 -5.90 -5.29
N ILE A 380 -8.66 -6.78 -5.95
CA ILE A 380 -8.61 -6.80 -7.42
C ILE A 380 -9.64 -7.82 -7.91
N PHE A 381 -10.51 -7.37 -8.80
CA PHE A 381 -11.45 -8.22 -9.54
C PHE A 381 -10.96 -8.38 -10.97
N TRP A 382 -11.17 -9.54 -11.54
CA TRP A 382 -10.90 -9.81 -12.94
C TRP A 382 -12.08 -10.51 -13.60
N SER A 383 -12.40 -10.09 -14.81
CA SER A 383 -13.23 -10.85 -15.75
C SER A 383 -12.65 -10.71 -17.16
N GLN A 384 -13.02 -11.62 -18.04
CA GLN A 384 -12.58 -11.54 -19.44
C GLN A 384 -13.07 -10.25 -20.12
N ALA A 385 -14.27 -9.77 -19.73
CA ALA A 385 -14.88 -8.57 -20.34
C ALA A 385 -14.26 -7.26 -19.83
N THR A 386 -13.82 -7.21 -18.56
CA THR A 386 -13.39 -5.94 -17.94
C THR A 386 -11.89 -5.86 -17.66
N GLY A 387 -11.18 -7.00 -17.74
CA GLY A 387 -9.79 -7.11 -17.29
C GLY A 387 -9.68 -7.03 -15.78
N ALA A 388 -8.48 -6.83 -15.29
CA ALA A 388 -8.22 -6.68 -13.84
C ALA A 388 -8.43 -5.22 -13.42
N ARG A 389 -9.21 -4.99 -12.36
CA ARG A 389 -9.50 -3.68 -11.77
C ARG A 389 -9.54 -3.77 -10.26
N SER A 390 -8.97 -2.81 -9.58
CA SER A 390 -9.03 -2.74 -8.11
C SER A 390 -10.20 -1.89 -7.63
N VAL A 391 -10.73 -2.27 -6.48
CA VAL A 391 -11.75 -1.50 -5.73
C VAL A 391 -11.24 -1.31 -4.31
N ASN A 392 -11.21 -0.06 -3.83
CA ASN A 392 -10.55 0.31 -2.59
C ASN A 392 -11.45 1.13 -1.65
N GLY A 393 -11.03 1.30 -0.41
CA GLY A 393 -11.56 2.28 0.53
C GLY A 393 -13.09 2.26 0.70
N ALA A 394 -13.69 3.44 0.78
CA ALA A 394 -15.12 3.61 0.98
C ALA A 394 -15.95 3.11 -0.23
N ILE A 395 -15.41 3.22 -1.45
CA ILE A 395 -16.04 2.68 -2.66
C ILE A 395 -16.13 1.16 -2.56
N LYS A 396 -15.07 0.46 -2.07
CA LYS A 396 -15.12 -0.98 -1.81
C LYS A 396 -16.22 -1.35 -0.82
N GLY A 397 -16.29 -0.64 0.31
CA GLY A 397 -17.33 -0.88 1.31
C GLY A 397 -18.73 -0.77 0.70
N ARG A 398 -19.02 0.32 0.03
CA ARG A 398 -20.30 0.53 -0.64
C ARG A 398 -20.58 -0.51 -1.74
N TYR A 399 -19.59 -0.89 -2.53
CA TYR A 399 -19.69 -1.91 -3.55
C TYR A 399 -20.07 -3.27 -2.95
N GLN A 400 -19.47 -3.64 -1.83
CA GLN A 400 -19.81 -4.87 -1.09
C GLN A 400 -21.24 -4.82 -0.54
N ASP A 401 -21.68 -3.69 0.02
CA ASP A 401 -23.07 -3.49 0.50
C ASP A 401 -24.11 -3.67 -0.64
N GLN A 402 -23.71 -3.39 -1.89
CA GLN A 402 -24.56 -3.57 -3.06
C GLN A 402 -24.47 -4.99 -3.67
N GLY A 403 -23.86 -5.95 -2.95
CA GLY A 403 -23.73 -7.34 -3.38
C GLY A 403 -22.49 -7.64 -4.24
N GLY A 404 -21.56 -6.69 -4.38
CA GLY A 404 -20.33 -6.87 -5.14
C GLY A 404 -20.58 -7.29 -6.59
N VAL A 405 -19.81 -8.26 -7.09
CA VAL A 405 -19.96 -8.77 -8.48
C VAL A 405 -21.28 -9.48 -8.76
N THR A 406 -21.98 -9.97 -7.72
CA THR A 406 -23.29 -10.62 -7.86
C THR A 406 -24.45 -9.63 -7.77
N GLY A 407 -24.16 -8.41 -7.31
CA GLY A 407 -25.12 -7.32 -7.28
C GLY A 407 -25.33 -6.67 -8.64
N TYR A 408 -26.21 -5.68 -8.70
CA TYR A 408 -26.54 -4.98 -9.95
C TYR A 408 -25.38 -4.19 -10.57
N LEU A 409 -24.35 -3.86 -9.78
CA LEU A 409 -23.18 -3.14 -10.27
C LEU A 409 -22.27 -4.00 -11.15
N GLY A 410 -22.25 -5.34 -10.94
CA GLY A 410 -21.35 -6.22 -11.70
C GLY A 410 -19.87 -5.90 -11.45
N TYR A 411 -19.01 -6.18 -12.42
CA TYR A 411 -17.57 -5.95 -12.30
C TYR A 411 -17.19 -4.47 -12.44
N PRO A 412 -16.12 -4.03 -11.75
CA PRO A 412 -15.51 -2.73 -12.06
C PRO A 412 -14.94 -2.74 -13.49
N ILE A 413 -15.20 -1.68 -14.25
CA ILE A 413 -14.71 -1.53 -15.63
C ILE A 413 -13.52 -0.58 -15.72
N GLU A 414 -13.35 0.26 -14.70
CA GLU A 414 -12.20 1.15 -14.55
C GLU A 414 -11.69 1.10 -13.10
N ASN A 415 -10.52 1.66 -12.88
CA ASN A 415 -10.01 1.89 -11.54
C ASN A 415 -10.60 3.18 -10.97
N GLU A 416 -10.53 3.34 -9.65
CA GLU A 416 -10.95 4.55 -8.96
C GLU A 416 -10.20 5.78 -9.49
N ILE A 417 -10.95 6.83 -9.82
CA ILE A 417 -10.44 8.11 -10.30
C ILE A 417 -10.69 9.15 -9.21
N CYS A 418 -9.62 9.62 -8.61
CA CYS A 418 -9.63 10.64 -7.55
C CYS A 418 -9.14 12.00 -8.05
N SER A 419 -8.95 12.94 -7.13
CA SER A 419 -8.61 14.33 -7.42
C SER A 419 -9.72 15.08 -8.16
N GLN A 420 -10.97 14.68 -7.92
CA GLN A 420 -12.12 15.39 -8.40
C GLN A 420 -12.39 16.62 -7.51
N PRO A 421 -13.12 17.62 -8.00
CA PRO A 421 -13.52 18.78 -7.18
C PRO A 421 -14.05 18.36 -5.80
N ARG A 422 -13.74 19.13 -4.77
CA ARG A 422 -14.10 18.86 -3.36
C ARG A 422 -13.48 17.57 -2.79
N GLY A 423 -12.34 17.15 -3.36
CA GLY A 423 -11.59 15.97 -2.89
C GLY A 423 -12.29 14.64 -3.18
N GLY A 424 -13.20 14.60 -4.13
CA GLY A 424 -13.97 13.41 -4.45
C GLY A 424 -13.27 12.40 -5.32
N CYS A 425 -13.85 11.21 -5.37
CA CYS A 425 -13.47 10.09 -6.24
C CYS A 425 -14.71 9.47 -6.88
N TYR A 426 -14.51 8.74 -7.97
CA TYR A 426 -15.56 7.89 -8.52
C TYR A 426 -14.95 6.64 -9.18
N GLN A 427 -15.77 5.62 -9.32
CA GLN A 427 -15.41 4.39 -10.00
C GLN A 427 -16.57 3.82 -10.81
N TRP A 428 -16.26 3.43 -12.05
CA TRP A 428 -17.22 2.83 -12.96
C TRP A 428 -17.33 1.32 -12.78
N PHE A 429 -18.57 0.84 -12.85
CA PHE A 429 -18.94 -0.56 -12.84
C PHE A 429 -19.85 -0.86 -14.04
N GLN A 430 -20.04 -2.12 -14.38
CA GLN A 430 -20.90 -2.53 -15.48
C GLN A 430 -22.33 -1.97 -15.39
N GLY A 431 -22.89 -1.96 -14.18
CA GLY A 431 -24.26 -1.53 -13.91
C GLY A 431 -24.43 -0.12 -13.35
N GLY A 432 -23.36 0.67 -13.22
CA GLY A 432 -23.44 2.02 -12.66
C GLY A 432 -22.11 2.63 -12.30
N VAL A 433 -22.16 3.66 -11.49
CA VAL A 433 -20.99 4.40 -10.98
C VAL A 433 -21.14 4.58 -9.47
N ILE A 434 -20.07 4.39 -8.71
CA ILE A 434 -20.03 4.83 -7.31
C ILE A 434 -19.23 6.11 -7.26
N PHE A 435 -19.84 7.16 -6.70
CA PHE A 435 -19.17 8.42 -6.35
C PHE A 435 -18.87 8.43 -4.87
N TRP A 436 -17.73 8.98 -4.51
CA TRP A 436 -17.36 9.23 -3.13
C TRP A 436 -16.93 10.69 -2.97
N SER A 437 -17.36 11.30 -1.86
CA SER A 437 -16.77 12.55 -1.39
C SER A 437 -16.65 12.53 0.13
N PRO A 438 -15.75 13.36 0.72
CA PRO A 438 -15.66 13.47 2.18
C PRO A 438 -17.00 13.84 2.85
N ALA A 439 -17.83 14.62 2.16
CA ALA A 439 -19.10 15.12 2.69
C ALA A 439 -20.25 14.13 2.60
N THR A 440 -20.26 13.23 1.59
CA THR A 440 -21.42 12.37 1.32
C THR A 440 -21.14 10.88 1.49
N GLY A 441 -19.88 10.50 1.66
CA GLY A 441 -19.46 9.10 1.60
C GLY A 441 -19.64 8.51 0.20
N ALA A 442 -19.57 7.18 0.10
CA ALA A 442 -19.70 6.47 -1.17
C ALA A 442 -21.17 6.20 -1.51
N GLN A 443 -21.63 6.65 -2.68
CA GLN A 443 -23.02 6.50 -3.12
C GLN A 443 -23.09 6.00 -4.57
N PRO A 444 -23.89 4.96 -4.86
CA PRO A 444 -24.06 4.45 -6.20
C PRO A 444 -25.08 5.28 -6.99
N VAL A 445 -24.87 5.40 -8.29
CA VAL A 445 -25.82 5.97 -9.26
C VAL A 445 -25.96 5.02 -10.43
N ARG A 446 -27.19 4.67 -10.80
CA ARG A 446 -27.47 3.66 -11.83
C ARG A 446 -28.66 4.00 -12.73
N GLY A 447 -28.89 3.19 -13.76
CA GLY A 447 -30.10 3.24 -14.61
C GLY A 447 -30.44 4.63 -15.15
N GLY A 448 -31.71 4.99 -15.20
CA GLY A 448 -32.18 6.28 -15.68
C GLY A 448 -31.72 7.44 -14.81
N MET A 449 -31.52 7.23 -13.52
CA MET A 449 -30.91 8.18 -12.60
C MET A 449 -29.49 8.57 -13.07
N LYS A 450 -28.67 7.56 -13.42
CA LYS A 450 -27.34 7.75 -14.00
C LYS A 450 -27.39 8.57 -15.29
N THR A 451 -28.28 8.20 -16.22
CA THR A 451 -28.42 8.89 -17.50
C THR A 451 -28.80 10.35 -17.33
N LYS A 452 -29.73 10.64 -16.42
CA LYS A 452 -30.12 12.02 -16.11
C LYS A 452 -28.96 12.81 -15.49
N TYR A 453 -28.29 12.24 -14.48
CA TYR A 453 -27.15 12.89 -13.83
C TYR A 453 -25.97 13.12 -14.79
N GLU A 454 -25.75 12.18 -15.72
CA GLU A 454 -24.77 12.31 -16.81
C GLU A 454 -25.09 13.49 -17.72
N SER A 455 -26.34 13.62 -18.15
CA SER A 455 -26.78 14.71 -19.02
C SER A 455 -26.64 16.09 -18.37
N MET A 456 -26.55 16.14 -17.06
CA MET A 456 -26.35 17.38 -16.27
C MET A 456 -24.88 17.74 -16.03
N GLY A 457 -23.93 16.87 -16.40
CA GLY A 457 -22.50 17.07 -16.16
C GLY A 457 -22.00 16.48 -14.81
N TRP A 458 -22.70 15.49 -14.27
CA TRP A 458 -22.31 14.73 -13.07
C TRP A 458 -22.13 15.62 -11.82
N HIS A 459 -21.15 15.29 -11.00
CA HIS A 459 -20.79 16.06 -9.78
C HIS A 459 -20.26 17.48 -10.05
N LEU A 460 -20.04 17.83 -11.31
CA LEU A 460 -19.68 19.19 -11.71
C LEU A 460 -20.92 20.08 -11.89
N SER A 461 -22.12 19.48 -11.98
CA SER A 461 -23.39 20.20 -12.01
C SER A 461 -23.71 20.84 -10.64
N TYR A 462 -24.76 21.63 -10.60
CA TYR A 462 -25.29 22.21 -9.37
C TYR A 462 -25.71 21.14 -8.35
N LEU A 463 -26.03 19.92 -8.79
CA LEU A 463 -26.38 18.82 -7.90
C LEU A 463 -25.21 18.37 -7.03
N GLY A 464 -23.97 18.57 -7.45
CA GLY A 464 -22.81 18.07 -6.71
C GLY A 464 -22.83 16.54 -6.61
N TYR A 465 -22.23 15.98 -5.55
CA TYR A 465 -22.14 14.53 -5.33
C TYR A 465 -23.46 13.93 -4.85
N PRO A 466 -23.77 12.65 -5.18
CA PRO A 466 -24.90 11.95 -4.61
C PRO A 466 -24.74 11.86 -3.09
N ALA A 467 -25.82 12.16 -2.35
CA ALA A 467 -25.83 12.24 -0.89
C ALA A 467 -26.50 11.02 -0.24
N ALA A 468 -27.28 10.26 -1.00
CA ALA A 468 -27.93 9.05 -0.55
C ALA A 468 -28.05 8.03 -1.68
N PRO A 469 -28.30 6.73 -1.37
CA PRO A 469 -28.68 5.76 -2.38
C PRO A 469 -30.04 6.11 -3.01
N GLU A 470 -30.28 5.56 -4.21
CA GLU A 470 -31.60 5.59 -4.85
C GLU A 470 -32.64 4.84 -4.03
N VAL A 471 -33.80 5.47 -3.83
CA VAL A 471 -34.98 4.87 -3.19
C VAL A 471 -36.14 4.86 -4.18
N CYS A 472 -36.75 3.69 -4.37
CA CYS A 472 -37.85 3.49 -5.30
C CYS A 472 -39.14 3.14 -4.55
N THR A 473 -40.25 3.82 -4.88
CA THR A 473 -41.58 3.58 -4.31
C THR A 473 -42.64 3.77 -5.40
N GLY A 474 -43.53 2.82 -5.59
CA GLY A 474 -44.65 2.94 -6.52
C GLY A 474 -44.25 3.11 -8.00
N GLY A 475 -43.06 2.65 -8.40
CA GLY A 475 -42.55 2.78 -9.77
C GLY A 475 -41.81 4.09 -10.05
N GLU A 476 -41.72 4.99 -9.09
CA GLU A 476 -40.86 6.16 -9.13
C GLU A 476 -39.64 5.96 -8.22
N CYS A 477 -38.48 6.31 -8.71
CA CYS A 477 -37.24 6.33 -7.94
C CYS A 477 -36.78 7.76 -7.70
N ALA A 478 -36.22 8.02 -6.52
CA ALA A 478 -35.62 9.29 -6.16
C ALA A 478 -34.23 9.08 -5.59
N GLN A 479 -33.31 9.98 -5.92
CA GLN A 479 -31.97 10.01 -5.34
C GLN A 479 -31.61 11.44 -4.95
N ALA A 480 -31.13 11.61 -3.71
CA ALA A 480 -30.66 12.89 -3.20
C ALA A 480 -29.21 13.14 -3.58
N PHE A 481 -28.89 14.40 -3.86
CA PHE A 481 -27.59 14.96 -4.15
C PHE A 481 -27.33 16.16 -3.23
N GLN A 482 -26.11 16.67 -3.21
CA GLN A 482 -25.76 17.84 -2.37
C GLN A 482 -26.60 19.07 -2.68
N GLY A 483 -26.95 19.30 -3.95
CA GLY A 483 -27.68 20.48 -4.42
C GLY A 483 -29.11 20.20 -4.86
N GLY A 484 -29.69 19.04 -4.51
CA GLY A 484 -31.06 18.71 -4.88
C GLY A 484 -31.32 17.22 -4.97
N TYR A 485 -32.27 16.81 -5.80
CA TYR A 485 -32.56 15.42 -6.02
C TYR A 485 -33.00 15.17 -7.47
N ILE A 486 -32.83 13.95 -7.94
CA ILE A 486 -33.39 13.50 -9.22
C ILE A 486 -34.50 12.49 -8.93
N THR A 487 -35.63 12.62 -9.64
CA THR A 487 -36.62 11.55 -9.74
C THR A 487 -36.58 10.90 -11.11
N TRP A 488 -36.90 9.62 -11.14
CA TRP A 488 -36.89 8.84 -12.36
C TRP A 488 -38.06 7.85 -12.38
N THR A 489 -38.72 7.77 -13.53
CA THR A 489 -39.64 6.69 -13.90
C THR A 489 -39.21 6.13 -15.24
N PRO A 490 -39.74 4.99 -15.70
CA PRO A 490 -39.42 4.45 -17.04
C PRO A 490 -39.63 5.41 -18.22
N THR A 491 -40.49 6.41 -18.04
CA THR A 491 -40.86 7.36 -19.08
C THR A 491 -40.33 8.78 -18.88
N THR A 492 -39.96 9.13 -17.65
CA THR A 492 -39.53 10.51 -17.34
C THR A 492 -38.41 10.52 -16.32
N SER A 493 -37.51 11.50 -16.46
CA SER A 493 -36.53 11.84 -15.43
C SER A 493 -36.56 13.34 -15.21
N ARG A 494 -36.59 13.78 -13.96
CA ARG A 494 -36.62 15.18 -13.57
C ARG A 494 -35.58 15.46 -12.50
N ASP A 495 -34.94 16.59 -12.62
CA ASP A 495 -34.09 17.13 -11.56
C ASP A 495 -34.88 18.18 -10.79
N TYR A 496 -34.78 18.11 -9.48
CA TYR A 496 -35.35 19.08 -8.55
C TYR A 496 -34.19 19.62 -7.73
N GLY A 497 -34.17 20.90 -7.57
CA GLY A 497 -33.04 21.57 -6.98
C GLY A 497 -32.46 22.43 -8.08
N ARG A 498 -33.08 23.54 -8.29
CA ARG A 498 -32.50 24.68 -8.98
C ARG A 498 -31.36 25.17 -8.08
N SER A 499 -30.51 26.02 -8.63
CA SER A 499 -29.42 26.60 -7.85
C SER A 499 -29.95 27.01 -6.46
N GLU A 500 -29.19 26.81 -5.44
CA GLU A 500 -29.54 27.15 -4.06
C GLU A 500 -30.04 28.58 -3.99
N CYS A 501 -29.50 29.44 -4.86
CA CYS A 501 -29.92 30.82 -5.02
C CYS A 501 -31.35 30.96 -5.62
N SER A 502 -31.76 30.01 -6.53
CA SER A 502 -33.14 29.97 -7.00
C SER A 502 -34.14 29.63 -5.90
N ASN A 503 -33.72 28.75 -4.94
CA ASN A 503 -34.55 28.46 -3.78
C ASN A 503 -34.84 29.72 -2.92
N LEU A 504 -33.91 30.68 -2.87
CA LEU A 504 -34.18 31.99 -2.26
C LEU A 504 -35.27 32.75 -2.99
N ASN A 505 -35.30 32.71 -4.32
CA ASN A 505 -36.30 33.42 -5.14
C ASN A 505 -37.68 32.78 -5.05
N GLU A 506 -37.76 31.48 -4.91
CA GLU A 506 -38.99 30.68 -4.98
C GLU A 506 -39.53 30.31 -3.59
N GLY A 507 -38.94 30.84 -2.52
CA GLY A 507 -39.35 30.53 -1.15
C GLY A 507 -39.02 29.13 -0.70
N GLY A 508 -38.12 28.44 -1.41
CA GLY A 508 -37.61 27.09 -1.10
C GLY A 508 -36.60 27.03 0.05
N VAL A 509 -36.17 28.21 0.57
CA VAL A 509 -35.35 28.32 1.79
C VAL A 509 -36.25 28.63 2.97
N LYS A 510 -36.09 27.91 4.08
CA LYS A 510 -36.92 28.10 5.29
C LYS A 510 -36.62 29.42 6.04
N TYR A 511 -35.42 29.95 5.85
CA TYR A 511 -35.00 31.19 6.50
C TYR A 511 -35.05 32.37 5.55
N THR A 512 -35.34 33.57 6.10
CA THR A 512 -35.43 34.78 5.30
C THR A 512 -34.07 35.28 4.84
N ALA A 513 -34.00 35.73 3.60
CA ALA A 513 -32.87 36.50 3.08
C ALA A 513 -32.91 37.96 3.51
N GLY A 514 -34.03 38.44 4.10
CA GLY A 514 -34.18 39.81 4.63
C GLY A 514 -33.96 40.95 3.61
N GLY A 515 -34.04 40.66 2.30
CA GLY A 515 -33.74 41.64 1.26
C GLY A 515 -32.25 41.90 1.02
N ALA A 516 -31.36 41.09 1.57
CA ALA A 516 -29.92 41.17 1.43
C ALA A 516 -29.49 41.26 -0.05
N LYS A 517 -28.42 42.02 -0.32
CA LYS A 517 -27.81 42.03 -1.67
C LYS A 517 -27.08 40.75 -1.97
N HIS A 518 -26.48 40.18 -0.95
CA HIS A 518 -25.78 38.87 -1.06
C HIS A 518 -26.21 37.94 0.06
N VAL A 519 -26.29 36.66 -0.23
CA VAL A 519 -26.56 35.59 0.72
C VAL A 519 -25.53 34.50 0.57
N LEU A 520 -24.84 34.16 1.64
CA LEU A 520 -23.97 32.98 1.69
C LEU A 520 -24.78 31.83 2.28
N LEU A 521 -25.06 30.83 1.47
CA LEU A 521 -25.72 29.60 1.91
C LEU A 521 -24.61 28.62 2.31
N THR A 522 -24.58 28.16 3.55
CA THR A 522 -23.60 27.19 4.07
C THR A 522 -24.33 25.99 4.66
N TYR A 523 -24.23 24.82 4.06
CA TYR A 523 -24.99 23.68 4.52
C TYR A 523 -24.22 22.36 4.45
N ALA A 524 -24.39 21.52 5.47
CA ALA A 524 -23.95 20.14 5.49
C ALA A 524 -25.08 19.19 5.03
N ALA A 525 -24.72 18.01 4.56
CA ALA A 525 -25.71 17.00 4.17
C ALA A 525 -26.50 16.50 5.38
N ASP A 526 -25.85 16.29 6.52
CA ASP A 526 -26.46 15.84 7.77
C ASP A 526 -25.73 16.40 9.00
N TYR A 527 -26.29 16.16 10.18
CA TYR A 527 -25.65 16.46 11.46
C TYR A 527 -24.36 15.66 11.66
N GLY A 528 -23.51 16.14 12.55
CA GLY A 528 -22.23 15.48 12.85
C GLY A 528 -21.15 15.61 11.77
N GLN A 529 -21.42 16.38 10.70
CA GLN A 529 -20.48 16.59 9.59
C GLN A 529 -19.92 18.00 9.63
N SER A 530 -18.59 18.12 9.70
CA SER A 530 -17.89 19.40 9.60
C SER A 530 -17.75 19.92 8.17
N TYR A 531 -17.88 19.08 7.15
CA TYR A 531 -17.88 19.52 5.75
C TYR A 531 -19.21 20.16 5.38
N ALA A 532 -19.14 21.31 4.69
CA ALA A 532 -20.30 22.03 4.22
C ALA A 532 -20.12 22.46 2.77
N ALA A 533 -21.20 22.43 2.00
CA ALA A 533 -21.29 23.14 0.74
C ALA A 533 -21.52 24.61 1.02
N VAL A 534 -20.86 25.48 0.27
CA VAL A 534 -20.95 26.93 0.42
C VAL A 534 -21.26 27.54 -0.94
N VAL A 535 -22.36 28.32 -0.99
CA VAL A 535 -22.85 28.97 -2.21
C VAL A 535 -23.05 30.44 -1.97
N TYR A 536 -22.34 31.27 -2.70
CA TYR A 536 -22.50 32.73 -2.63
C TYR A 536 -23.48 33.20 -3.69
N CYS A 537 -24.58 33.73 -3.24
CA CYS A 537 -25.66 34.25 -4.08
C CYS A 537 -25.62 35.78 -4.09
N LYS A 538 -25.64 36.37 -5.27
CA LYS A 538 -25.80 37.82 -5.46
C LYS A 538 -27.15 38.14 -6.05
N ARG A 539 -27.76 39.29 -5.66
CA ARG A 539 -29.03 39.76 -6.19
C ARG A 539 -28.80 40.64 -7.42
N VAL A 540 -29.31 40.19 -8.56
CA VAL A 540 -29.23 40.92 -9.85
C VAL A 540 -30.65 41.13 -10.35
N ALA A 541 -31.03 42.40 -10.60
CA ALA A 541 -32.38 42.77 -11.03
C ALA A 541 -33.50 42.14 -10.16
N GLY A 542 -33.28 42.08 -8.84
CA GLY A 542 -34.26 41.54 -7.90
C GLY A 542 -34.19 40.03 -7.66
N THR A 543 -33.40 39.30 -8.43
CA THR A 543 -33.32 37.83 -8.40
C THR A 543 -31.94 37.38 -7.91
N TYR A 544 -31.89 36.41 -7.01
CA TYR A 544 -30.63 35.81 -6.57
C TYR A 544 -30.11 34.84 -7.64
N VAL A 545 -28.83 35.03 -8.01
CA VAL A 545 -28.07 34.14 -8.91
C VAL A 545 -26.81 33.71 -8.21
N VAL A 546 -26.29 32.56 -8.60
CA VAL A 546 -25.03 32.06 -8.08
C VAL A 546 -23.90 32.94 -8.58
N ASP A 547 -23.07 33.43 -7.65
CA ASP A 547 -21.81 34.08 -7.97
C ASP A 547 -20.66 33.06 -8.00
N TRP A 548 -20.54 32.31 -6.93
CA TRP A 548 -19.60 31.17 -6.86
C TRP A 548 -20.06 30.08 -5.90
N ARG A 549 -19.40 28.91 -5.99
CA ARG A 549 -19.54 27.79 -5.08
C ARG A 549 -18.16 27.32 -4.63
N THR A 550 -18.08 26.86 -3.38
CA THR A 550 -16.92 26.18 -2.82
C THR A 550 -17.36 25.19 -1.75
N ASP A 551 -16.44 24.45 -1.21
CA ASP A 551 -16.63 23.72 0.04
C ASP A 551 -16.00 24.48 1.19
N GLY A 552 -16.50 24.22 2.40
CA GLY A 552 -16.01 24.83 3.63
C GLY A 552 -16.05 23.85 4.79
N ARG A 553 -15.65 24.37 5.93
CA ARG A 553 -15.80 23.68 7.20
C ARG A 553 -16.67 24.48 8.14
N VAL A 554 -17.38 23.75 8.97
CA VAL A 554 -18.17 24.28 10.08
C VAL A 554 -17.67 23.67 11.38
N GLY A 555 -18.40 23.80 12.46
CA GLY A 555 -18.03 23.24 13.74
C GLY A 555 -17.55 21.78 13.64
N ALA A 556 -16.54 21.41 14.40
CA ALA A 556 -15.99 20.05 14.38
C ALA A 556 -17.06 18.97 14.67
N SER A 557 -18.10 19.31 15.43
CA SER A 557 -19.27 18.48 15.68
C SER A 557 -20.42 18.70 14.67
N GLY A 558 -20.20 19.47 13.60
CA GLY A 558 -21.22 19.80 12.61
C GLY A 558 -22.17 20.90 13.05
N PHE A 559 -23.36 20.95 12.42
CA PHE A 559 -24.43 21.84 12.87
C PHE A 559 -25.14 21.28 14.10
N LYS A 560 -25.64 22.20 14.94
CA LYS A 560 -26.31 21.84 16.19
C LYS A 560 -27.65 21.13 15.90
N PRO A 561 -27.83 19.86 16.34
CA PRO A 561 -29.11 19.18 16.18
C PRO A 561 -30.25 19.86 17.02
N PRO A 562 -31.51 19.67 16.61
CA PRO A 562 -32.66 20.07 17.45
C PRO A 562 -32.60 19.42 18.83
N GLY A 563 -32.97 20.15 19.87
CA GLY A 563 -32.97 19.66 21.24
C GLY A 563 -31.61 19.70 21.97
N VAL A 564 -30.52 19.94 21.27
CA VAL A 564 -29.24 20.24 21.91
C VAL A 564 -29.30 21.69 22.47
N PRO A 565 -29.06 21.90 23.77
CA PRO A 565 -29.11 23.24 24.35
C PRO A 565 -28.14 24.20 23.66
N SER A 566 -28.55 25.47 23.54
CA SER A 566 -27.59 26.52 23.23
C SER A 566 -26.62 26.66 24.39
N GLY A 567 -25.37 26.89 24.07
CA GLY A 567 -24.32 26.98 25.07
C GLY A 567 -23.00 27.42 24.43
N PRO A 568 -21.98 27.62 25.23
CA PRO A 568 -20.70 28.08 24.74
C PRO A 568 -20.11 27.08 23.72
N THR A 569 -19.12 27.56 22.99
CA THR A 569 -18.42 26.83 21.91
C THR A 569 -17.80 25.48 22.30
N ARG A 570 -17.80 25.13 23.58
CA ARG A 570 -17.28 23.83 24.10
C ARG A 570 -17.85 22.57 23.45
N TYR A 571 -18.98 22.69 22.77
CA TYR A 571 -19.56 21.54 22.03
C TYR A 571 -19.17 21.52 20.55
N ASN A 572 -18.46 22.53 20.05
CA ASN A 572 -17.98 22.65 18.67
C ASN A 572 -19.09 22.52 17.61
N PHE A 573 -20.30 22.99 17.90
CA PHE A 573 -21.37 23.02 16.92
C PHE A 573 -21.50 24.42 16.29
N SER A 574 -21.70 24.46 14.96
CA SER A 574 -22.18 25.66 14.29
C SER A 574 -23.69 25.85 14.51
N PRO A 575 -24.17 27.07 14.71
CA PRO A 575 -25.61 27.34 14.83
C PRO A 575 -26.32 27.11 13.49
N THR A 576 -27.61 26.77 13.55
CA THR A 576 -28.52 26.74 12.39
C THR A 576 -29.38 27.99 12.38
N GLY A 577 -29.49 28.68 11.23
CA GLY A 577 -30.28 29.89 11.11
C GLY A 577 -29.89 30.81 9.96
N SER A 578 -30.43 32.05 9.99
CA SER A 578 -30.05 33.12 9.07
C SER A 578 -29.54 34.31 9.90
N TYR A 579 -28.30 34.70 9.67
CA TYR A 579 -27.60 35.72 10.44
C TYR A 579 -27.14 36.85 9.52
N SER A 580 -27.37 38.09 9.91
CA SER A 580 -26.84 39.23 9.19
C SER A 580 -25.36 39.42 9.47
N VAL A 581 -24.69 40.07 8.54
CA VAL A 581 -23.28 40.45 8.67
C VAL A 581 -23.19 41.95 8.62
N THR A 582 -22.65 42.56 9.68
CA THR A 582 -22.59 44.01 9.84
C THR A 582 -21.18 44.55 10.04
N GLU A 583 -20.22 43.69 10.29
CA GLU A 583 -18.82 44.08 10.50
C GLU A 583 -17.84 42.96 10.07
N ALA A 584 -16.62 43.37 9.80
CA ALA A 584 -15.51 42.51 9.43
C ALA A 584 -14.25 42.88 10.22
N PHE A 585 -13.28 41.99 10.20
CA PHE A 585 -12.01 42.18 10.88
C PHE A 585 -10.85 41.52 10.15
N GLY A 586 -9.61 41.87 10.49
CA GLY A 586 -8.40 41.22 10.00
C GLY A 586 -7.17 42.09 10.10
N LEU A 587 -6.09 41.65 9.42
CA LEU A 587 -4.79 42.34 9.41
C LEU A 587 -4.70 43.48 8.38
N GLY A 588 -5.65 43.60 7.46
CA GLY A 588 -5.74 44.63 6.44
C GLY A 588 -7.05 44.55 5.70
N ASN A 589 -7.71 45.66 5.45
CA ASN A 589 -9.00 45.68 4.76
C ASN A 589 -8.85 45.27 3.29
N PRO A 590 -9.48 44.17 2.84
CA PRO A 590 -9.36 43.69 1.45
C PRO A 590 -10.20 44.53 0.47
N GLY A 591 -10.80 45.62 0.90
CA GLY A 591 -11.69 46.46 0.10
C GLY A 591 -13.17 46.24 0.43
N THR A 592 -13.53 45.76 1.64
CA THR A 592 -14.91 45.55 2.06
C THR A 592 -15.63 46.85 2.36
N ALA A 593 -16.93 46.90 2.06
CA ALA A 593 -17.83 48.00 2.49
C ALA A 593 -18.38 47.81 3.92
N LEU A 594 -18.09 46.66 4.55
CA LEU A 594 -18.43 46.46 5.96
C LEU A 594 -17.53 47.31 6.85
N PRO A 595 -18.04 47.87 7.97
CA PRO A 595 -17.22 48.40 9.05
C PRO A 595 -16.12 47.40 9.38
N TYR A 596 -14.85 47.83 9.22
CA TYR A 596 -13.70 46.92 9.32
C TYR A 596 -12.86 47.22 10.56
N LYS A 597 -12.68 46.21 11.39
CA LYS A 597 -11.82 46.28 12.57
C LYS A 597 -10.41 45.77 12.20
N LEU A 598 -9.45 46.70 12.14
CA LEU A 598 -8.04 46.33 12.00
C LEU A 598 -7.55 45.73 13.32
N LEU A 599 -7.09 44.49 13.27
CA LEU A 599 -6.59 43.80 14.46
C LEU A 599 -5.21 44.29 14.87
N ASN A 600 -5.00 44.33 16.20
CA ASN A 600 -3.74 44.70 16.84
C ASN A 600 -3.47 43.74 18.04
N PRO A 601 -2.30 43.78 18.68
CA PRO A 601 -1.96 42.87 19.78
C PRO A 601 -2.96 42.85 20.96
N ASN A 602 -3.75 43.88 21.11
CA ASN A 602 -4.76 44.02 22.17
C ASN A 602 -6.17 43.56 21.74
N SER A 603 -6.35 43.16 20.49
CA SER A 603 -7.66 42.73 19.95
C SER A 603 -8.14 41.45 20.61
N ARG A 604 -9.34 41.53 21.20
CA ARG A 604 -10.02 40.46 21.91
C ARG A 604 -11.48 40.35 21.48
N TRP A 605 -12.05 39.14 21.62
CA TRP A 605 -13.47 38.89 21.54
C TRP A 605 -13.96 38.28 22.84
N GLY A 606 -14.94 38.86 23.47
CA GLY A 606 -15.41 38.45 24.79
C GLY A 606 -16.14 37.13 24.78
N GLY A 607 -15.60 36.16 25.51
CA GLY A 607 -16.15 34.81 25.66
C GLY A 607 -16.62 34.49 27.07
N ASN A 608 -16.39 35.37 28.04
CA ASN A 608 -16.78 35.14 29.41
C ASN A 608 -18.21 35.60 29.67
N PRO A 609 -19.16 34.69 30.03
CA PRO A 609 -20.52 35.03 30.37
C PRO A 609 -20.56 36.02 31.55
N TRP A 610 -21.64 36.81 31.60
CA TRP A 610 -21.92 37.77 32.66
C TRP A 610 -20.97 38.98 32.72
N THR A 611 -20.19 39.19 31.62
CA THR A 611 -19.36 40.38 31.43
C THR A 611 -19.99 41.33 30.39
N ALA A 612 -19.67 42.63 30.51
CA ALA A 612 -20.14 43.64 29.55
C ALA A 612 -19.57 43.42 28.12
N THR A 613 -18.47 42.70 28.02
CA THR A 613 -17.75 42.38 26.78
C THR A 613 -18.25 41.11 26.11
N TYR A 614 -19.10 40.30 26.75
CA TYR A 614 -19.55 39.04 26.20
C TYR A 614 -20.15 39.19 24.79
N ASN A 615 -19.63 38.35 23.87
CA ASN A 615 -19.94 38.33 22.44
C ASN A 615 -19.76 39.71 21.74
N LYS A 616 -18.74 40.45 22.15
CA LYS A 616 -18.35 41.75 21.58
C LYS A 616 -16.84 41.82 21.38
N TYR A 617 -16.43 42.65 20.40
CA TYR A 617 -15.05 43.07 20.27
C TYR A 617 -14.67 44.03 21.39
N PHE A 618 -13.47 43.90 21.93
CA PHE A 618 -12.87 44.87 22.85
C PHE A 618 -11.33 44.81 22.74
N GLU A 619 -10.66 45.80 23.32
CA GLU A 619 -9.18 45.81 23.34
C GLU A 619 -8.68 45.71 24.79
N SER A 620 -7.71 44.80 24.99
CA SER A 620 -7.11 44.58 26.30
C SER A 620 -5.70 44.00 26.14
N THR A 621 -4.79 44.45 27.01
CA THR A 621 -3.43 43.87 27.13
C THR A 621 -3.45 42.47 27.77
N SER A 622 -4.54 42.16 28.46
CA SER A 622 -4.77 40.81 29.07
C SER A 622 -6.11 40.26 28.59
N TRP A 623 -6.26 38.94 28.70
CA TRP A 623 -7.55 38.26 28.52
C TRP A 623 -7.74 37.22 29.61
N VAL A 624 -8.97 36.83 29.87
CA VAL A 624 -9.35 35.98 30.99
C VAL A 624 -10.32 34.90 30.46
N GLY A 625 -10.15 33.67 30.91
CA GLY A 625 -11.06 32.56 30.66
C GLY A 625 -11.27 32.28 29.18
N TRP A 626 -12.48 32.54 28.66
CA TRP A 626 -12.89 32.20 27.30
C TRP A 626 -12.76 33.36 26.30
N ASP A 627 -12.14 34.49 26.65
CA ASP A 627 -11.91 35.57 25.70
C ASP A 627 -10.97 35.12 24.59
N GLU A 628 -11.31 35.34 23.34
CA GLU A 628 -10.46 34.98 22.22
C GLU A 628 -9.38 36.04 21.98
N ASN A 629 -8.15 35.61 21.84
CA ASN A 629 -7.05 36.45 21.40
C ASN A 629 -7.03 36.52 19.87
N MET A 630 -7.75 37.49 19.30
CA MET A 630 -7.92 37.60 17.84
C MET A 630 -6.60 37.85 17.12
N TRP A 631 -5.66 38.59 17.74
CA TRP A 631 -4.32 38.82 17.17
C TRP A 631 -3.50 37.52 17.03
N TYR A 632 -3.55 36.67 18.06
CA TYR A 632 -2.85 35.38 18.02
C TYR A 632 -3.36 34.51 16.88
N PHE A 633 -4.65 34.38 16.68
CA PHE A 633 -5.24 33.60 15.59
C PHE A 633 -5.03 34.25 14.21
N ALA A 634 -4.88 35.57 14.14
CA ALA A 634 -4.64 36.27 12.88
C ALA A 634 -3.16 36.15 12.42
N THR A 635 -2.20 36.20 13.35
CA THR A 635 -0.77 36.25 13.06
C THR A 635 -0.06 34.90 13.24
N GLY A 636 -0.73 33.90 13.82
CA GLY A 636 -0.23 32.55 14.01
C GLY A 636 -0.10 31.77 12.69
N ARG A 637 0.48 30.57 12.76
CA ARG A 637 0.66 29.70 11.57
C ARG A 637 -0.65 29.32 10.89
N SER A 638 -1.73 29.19 11.66
CA SER A 638 -3.06 28.87 11.15
C SER A 638 -3.70 30.05 10.42
N HIS A 639 -3.34 31.28 10.74
CA HIS A 639 -3.86 32.55 10.18
C HIS A 639 -5.41 32.64 10.11
N ASP A 640 -6.11 31.92 11.00
CA ASP A 640 -7.58 31.79 10.98
C ASP A 640 -8.29 33.13 10.88
N TYR A 641 -7.83 34.16 11.61
CA TYR A 641 -8.43 35.48 11.68
C TYR A 641 -7.67 36.55 10.89
N ARG A 642 -6.84 36.16 9.92
CA ARG A 642 -6.17 37.13 9.03
C ARG A 642 -7.19 37.96 8.28
N GLN A 643 -8.35 37.35 7.92
CA GLN A 643 -9.53 37.96 7.40
C GLN A 643 -10.77 37.25 7.95
N GLY A 644 -11.81 38.02 8.30
CA GLY A 644 -13.07 37.43 8.75
C GLY A 644 -14.24 38.41 8.78
N ALA A 645 -15.45 37.85 8.80
CA ALA A 645 -16.71 38.56 8.97
C ALA A 645 -17.45 38.03 10.19
N VAL A 646 -18.14 38.91 10.91
CA VAL A 646 -18.89 38.57 12.11
C VAL A 646 -20.33 38.24 11.76
N LEU A 647 -20.75 37.01 12.09
CA LEU A 647 -22.17 36.63 12.04
C LEU A 647 -22.89 37.14 13.30
N ASN A 648 -24.02 37.80 13.10
CA ASN A 648 -24.81 38.35 14.24
C ASN A 648 -25.62 37.22 14.95
N TYR A 649 -24.98 36.12 15.24
CA TYR A 649 -25.50 35.08 16.11
C TYR A 649 -25.42 35.53 17.57
N ASN A 650 -26.54 35.45 18.31
CA ASN A 650 -26.64 35.85 19.70
C ASN A 650 -26.14 37.29 19.95
N ARG A 651 -26.46 38.18 19.02
CA ARG A 651 -26.12 39.62 19.13
C ARG A 651 -26.95 40.49 18.18
N PRO A 652 -27.07 41.80 18.45
CA PRO A 652 -27.70 42.74 17.53
C PRO A 652 -27.04 42.79 16.14
N PRO A 653 -27.81 43.05 15.07
CA PRO A 653 -29.24 43.39 15.11
C PRO A 653 -30.19 42.17 15.09
N ASP A 654 -29.69 40.93 14.98
CA ASP A 654 -30.56 39.77 14.82
C ASP A 654 -31.19 39.31 16.14
N SER A 655 -30.56 39.56 17.29
CA SER A 655 -31.07 39.23 18.62
C SER A 655 -30.43 40.09 19.71
N GLU A 656 -31.01 40.12 20.90
CA GLU A 656 -30.30 40.55 22.10
C GLU A 656 -29.22 39.52 22.47
N ILE A 657 -28.19 39.98 23.22
CA ILE A 657 -27.14 39.07 23.73
C ILE A 657 -27.70 38.30 24.93
N VAL A 658 -27.89 37.02 24.75
CA VAL A 658 -28.22 36.11 25.84
C VAL A 658 -26.90 35.54 26.38
N GLN A 659 -26.67 35.73 27.67
CA GLN A 659 -25.44 35.26 28.31
C GLN A 659 -25.37 33.74 28.27
N ASP A 660 -24.16 33.19 28.02
CA ASP A 660 -23.87 31.75 27.90
C ASP A 660 -24.64 31.03 26.77
N ALA A 661 -25.22 31.74 25.80
CA ALA A 661 -25.91 31.14 24.66
C ALA A 661 -25.04 31.01 23.40
N GLY A 662 -23.72 31.18 23.54
CA GLY A 662 -22.73 31.11 22.47
C GLY A 662 -22.21 32.48 22.04
N PHE A 663 -21.02 32.53 21.49
CA PHE A 663 -20.30 33.73 21.11
C PHE A 663 -19.33 33.46 19.97
N ALA A 664 -18.71 34.48 19.37
CA ALA A 664 -17.63 34.40 18.41
C ALA A 664 -17.93 33.48 17.22
N ILE A 665 -19.08 33.65 16.56
CA ILE A 665 -19.36 32.91 15.31
C ILE A 665 -18.96 33.81 14.14
N PHE A 666 -17.93 33.34 13.40
CA PHE A 666 -17.29 34.06 12.31
C PHE A 666 -17.32 33.28 11.00
N LEU A 667 -17.19 33.98 9.89
CA LEU A 667 -16.67 33.48 8.64
C LEU A 667 -15.19 33.86 8.58
N HIS A 668 -14.24 32.92 8.43
CA HIS A 668 -12.82 33.23 8.47
C HIS A 668 -12.00 32.32 7.52
N GLU A 669 -10.73 32.66 7.34
CA GLU A 669 -9.75 31.90 6.54
C GLU A 669 -9.30 30.59 7.21
N HIS A 670 -8.43 29.83 6.55
CA HIS A 670 -7.88 28.55 7.00
C HIS A 670 -8.93 27.45 7.15
N LYS A 671 -9.27 26.81 6.04
CA LYS A 671 -10.34 25.80 5.91
C LYS A 671 -10.10 24.52 6.75
N VAL A 672 -10.45 24.56 8.03
CA VAL A 672 -10.35 23.47 9.01
C VAL A 672 -11.65 23.36 9.82
N PRO A 673 -11.95 22.20 10.46
CA PRO A 673 -13.05 22.11 11.42
C PRO A 673 -12.90 23.12 12.55
N THR A 674 -13.99 23.84 12.86
CA THR A 674 -13.97 24.99 13.80
C THR A 674 -14.61 24.66 15.14
N ALA A 675 -14.60 25.61 16.06
CA ALA A 675 -15.38 25.55 17.30
C ALA A 675 -16.86 26.00 17.13
N GLY A 676 -17.25 26.43 15.91
CA GLY A 676 -18.61 26.88 15.60
C GLY A 676 -18.68 27.84 14.40
N CYS A 677 -17.54 28.37 13.98
CA CYS A 677 -17.42 29.28 12.84
C CYS A 677 -17.62 28.56 11.50
N ILE A 678 -17.64 29.34 10.42
CA ILE A 678 -17.50 28.88 9.05
C ILE A 678 -16.06 29.20 8.61
N SER A 679 -15.31 28.21 8.14
CA SER A 679 -13.97 28.44 7.58
C SER A 679 -13.89 28.03 6.12
N LEU A 680 -13.29 28.89 5.30
CA LEU A 680 -13.14 28.70 3.87
C LEU A 680 -11.65 28.82 3.45
N ASP A 681 -11.40 28.52 2.19
CA ASP A 681 -10.14 28.92 1.56
C ASP A 681 -10.02 30.45 1.53
N ASP A 682 -8.82 30.97 1.69
CA ASP A 682 -8.52 32.39 1.82
C ASP A 682 -9.17 33.24 0.70
N TRP A 683 -9.04 32.78 -0.56
CA TRP A 683 -9.64 33.50 -1.70
C TRP A 683 -11.16 33.72 -1.57
N ALA A 684 -11.86 32.72 -0.97
CA ALA A 684 -13.31 32.78 -0.84
C ALA A 684 -13.74 33.75 0.25
N VAL A 685 -13.01 33.80 1.37
CA VAL A 685 -13.23 34.80 2.43
C VAL A 685 -12.93 36.19 1.92
N GLU A 686 -11.80 36.39 1.25
CA GLU A 686 -11.45 37.71 0.68
C GLU A 686 -12.44 38.17 -0.38
N ASP A 687 -12.90 37.28 -1.29
CA ASP A 687 -13.90 37.65 -2.31
C ASP A 687 -15.26 37.97 -1.68
N TYR A 688 -15.67 37.17 -0.67
CA TYR A 688 -16.85 37.45 0.12
C TYR A 688 -16.76 38.85 0.74
N LEU A 689 -15.68 39.21 1.42
CA LEU A 689 -15.49 40.50 2.06
C LEU A 689 -15.50 41.65 1.06
N ARG A 690 -14.83 41.54 -0.09
CA ARG A 690 -14.80 42.57 -1.14
C ARG A 690 -16.20 42.94 -1.66
N LYS A 691 -17.11 41.96 -1.69
CA LYS A 691 -18.44 42.10 -2.26
C LYS A 691 -19.53 42.42 -1.21
N SER A 692 -19.30 42.01 0.03
CA SER A 692 -20.30 42.10 1.10
C SER A 692 -20.57 43.55 1.53
N VAL A 693 -21.83 43.81 1.85
CA VAL A 693 -22.31 45.09 2.39
C VAL A 693 -23.06 44.85 3.71
N PRO A 694 -23.19 45.87 4.58
CA PRO A 694 -23.97 45.75 5.82
C PRO A 694 -25.39 45.26 5.55
N GLY A 695 -25.83 44.23 6.26
CA GLY A 695 -27.14 43.60 6.10
C GLY A 695 -27.17 42.41 5.15
N ASP A 696 -26.07 42.06 4.50
CA ASP A 696 -25.93 40.74 3.82
C ASP A 696 -26.06 39.61 4.85
N ARG A 697 -26.50 38.45 4.39
CA ARG A 697 -26.84 37.35 5.30
C ARG A 697 -26.08 36.07 5.01
N ILE A 698 -25.82 35.33 6.06
CA ILE A 698 -25.34 33.95 5.99
C ILE A 698 -26.46 33.07 6.52
N ILE A 699 -26.94 32.14 5.66
CA ILE A 699 -27.94 31.13 6.02
C ILE A 699 -27.19 29.80 6.12
N MET A 700 -27.25 29.17 7.28
CA MET A 700 -26.45 28.01 7.58
C MET A 700 -27.20 26.93 8.37
N GLY A 701 -26.87 25.65 8.13
CA GLY A 701 -27.49 24.51 8.80
C GLY A 701 -27.34 23.22 8.00
N VAL A 702 -28.04 22.15 8.36
CA VAL A 702 -28.11 20.96 7.50
C VAL A 702 -29.12 21.18 6.36
N ALA A 703 -28.90 20.52 5.21
CA ALA A 703 -29.71 20.77 4.01
C ALA A 703 -31.23 20.66 4.28
N ARG A 704 -31.68 19.64 4.98
CA ARG A 704 -33.10 19.43 5.33
C ARG A 704 -33.71 20.50 6.27
N ASP A 705 -32.88 21.24 6.98
CA ASP A 705 -33.33 22.31 7.88
C ASP A 705 -33.35 23.68 7.20
N ILE A 706 -32.57 23.84 6.12
CA ILE A 706 -32.50 25.10 5.37
C ILE A 706 -33.46 25.08 4.19
N PHE A 707 -33.51 24.00 3.42
CA PHE A 707 -34.36 23.90 2.23
C PHE A 707 -35.71 23.22 2.55
N ARG A 708 -36.75 23.62 1.78
CA ARG A 708 -38.11 23.07 1.88
C ARG A 708 -38.30 21.93 0.93
#